data_15f3b3175dde2d847113bcdb944bfc1f
#
_entry.id   15f3b3175dde2d847113bcdb944bfc1f
#
_cell.length_a   1.000
_cell.length_b   1.000
_cell.length_c   1.000
_cell.angle_alpha   90.00
_cell.angle_beta   90.00
_cell.angle_gamma   90.00
#
_symmetry.space_group_name_H-M   'P 1'
#
loop_
_entity.id
_entity.type
_entity.pdbx_description
1 polymer ?
#
loop_
_entity_poly.entity_id
_entity_poly.type
_entity_poly.pdbx_seq_one_letter_code
_entity_poly.pdbx_strand_id
1 'polypeptide(L)'
;MAGQFKSAFAVSVSIIAMGVALPAHAQDSGAGAEPAADTGGINEIIVTSQRREENLQDVPISVSAFTADQVLARGITDVGRLEGIVPGFTFGRSGQDARPSIRGVRTENVGVNGDTTIGFFIDGVYQSRATQATAGFVDVERVEVQRGPQGTLYGRNTFGGNIAITTAQPVLGEILGGLDVTVGEYGRFRTDAFVNLPVSDTLAVRVAGSLEKSDGWVKNVNPLGNNLFDDDSKYLRATVLWEPNDQFSAAIKFDYSTRGGAGGSAFGYKIIGSYFDVGSRQQLYNGTPVLNLNTRGGNRDGVNDALPGGPATSDLGVPVFAPGDGYTIDTDQKTILDLENKAITANLAYDFGGITLRSITGYTDFGAIRTQDSDFSGNQIAIDYQDTRAETFSQEIQLLSSDTASRLDWVVGAYYFHDELTGVFINQQLPRIIRNVTPNLNLAQNGGGFYDEQRATTESVAFYGQATYEVVDNLRVTAGIRWTEDTKDFAFANANAVLPTSGTPAVPQGTAITLNTGPIPDSAFGAQGAATNCTYTTFPPPRPGFQCLAANTAVLTGATYDTAKFRKATWRLAVDYDVTPDNLLYASVSTGFRSGGFNSGQGPAALQPTFDPEEVTAYEIGSKNRFFDNTVQLNLAAFYNRYNGLQEQRQVPQGGTTLSIIENSGRARAYGGEAELLWRPVTGLEIGANVAYLNAKYTEYDQVPAPFGTSILVTDATQTTPTIVNGVQIAAAGQRRVFAPGYDCGLIPGTGGTGQPAAAFGCDISGNSIPHSPDWTGAVFAGYDIDLGSLGTLTPFAIMTFSSSFFGQPFNSVLEQQPSFQKVDLRLTWAPTDYISVQGFVNNVTDERTINRFVWGGGGALQASFAPPRQWGALLSIRF
;
A
#
# COMPACT_ATOMS: atom_id res chain seq x y z
N MET A 1 -28.91 -9.91 -40.01
CA MET A 1 -27.98 -9.50 -41.06
C MET A 1 -26.92 -8.72 -40.35
N ALA A 2 -25.84 -9.34 -40.16
CA ALA A 2 -24.49 -9.19 -40.67
C ALA A 2 -23.90 -7.81 -40.24
N GLY A 3 -22.77 -7.73 -39.70
CA GLY A 3 -21.58 -8.51 -39.75
C GLY A 3 -20.53 -8.03 -38.74
N GLN A 4 -19.68 -8.95 -38.51
CA GLN A 4 -18.46 -8.90 -37.69
C GLN A 4 -17.50 -7.76 -38.10
N PHE A 5 -16.91 -7.10 -37.12
CA PHE A 5 -15.54 -6.63 -37.29
C PHE A 5 -14.74 -7.01 -36.01
N LYS A 6 -14.07 -8.15 -36.10
CA LYS A 6 -12.92 -8.49 -35.26
C LYS A 6 -11.71 -7.91 -35.96
N SER A 7 -11.09 -6.89 -35.42
CA SER A 7 -9.71 -6.52 -35.76
C SER A 7 -8.79 -6.98 -34.64
N ALA A 8 -8.21 -8.16 -34.82
CA ALA A 8 -7.06 -8.63 -34.08
C ALA A 8 -5.85 -7.77 -34.50
N PHE A 9 -5.34 -6.93 -33.62
CA PHE A 9 -4.00 -6.36 -33.76
C PHE A 9 -3.00 -7.40 -33.24
N ALA A 10 -2.52 -8.23 -34.16
CA ALA A 10 -1.32 -9.02 -33.95
C ALA A 10 -0.11 -8.09 -34.17
N VAL A 11 0.51 -7.63 -33.10
CA VAL A 11 1.81 -6.97 -33.15
C VAL A 11 2.84 -8.07 -33.31
N SER A 12 3.21 -8.36 -34.56
CA SER A 12 4.39 -9.15 -34.90
C SER A 12 5.63 -8.28 -34.66
N VAL A 13 6.34 -8.55 -33.57
CA VAL A 13 7.68 -7.98 -33.36
C VAL A 13 8.63 -8.72 -34.31
N SER A 14 8.84 -8.15 -35.47
CA SER A 14 9.92 -8.56 -36.36
C SER A 14 11.23 -7.99 -35.81
N ILE A 15 12.07 -8.86 -35.26
CA ILE A 15 13.46 -8.53 -34.93
C ILE A 15 14.17 -8.30 -36.25
N ILE A 16 14.33 -7.04 -36.64
CA ILE A 16 15.24 -6.65 -37.70
C ILE A 16 16.65 -6.64 -37.13
N ALA A 17 17.38 -7.71 -37.34
CA ALA A 17 18.81 -7.73 -37.14
C ALA A 17 19.44 -6.87 -38.26
N MET A 18 19.60 -5.58 -38.06
CA MET A 18 20.46 -4.74 -38.87
C MET A 18 21.91 -4.94 -38.41
N GLY A 19 22.65 -5.75 -39.14
CA GLY A 19 24.10 -5.79 -39.08
C GLY A 19 24.66 -4.44 -39.54
N VAL A 20 24.97 -3.56 -38.63
CA VAL A 20 25.75 -2.34 -38.88
C VAL A 20 27.20 -2.74 -38.76
N ALA A 21 27.85 -2.92 -39.90
CA ALA A 21 29.31 -2.96 -40.00
C ALA A 21 29.84 -1.56 -39.74
N LEU A 22 30.40 -1.32 -38.56
CA LEU A 22 31.13 -0.10 -38.25
C LEU A 22 32.57 -0.22 -38.79
N PRO A 23 33.06 0.75 -39.52
CA PRO A 23 34.48 0.82 -39.82
C PRO A 23 35.24 1.28 -38.59
N ALA A 24 36.21 0.46 -38.16
CA ALA A 24 37.18 0.83 -37.15
C ALA A 24 38.01 2.03 -37.64
N HIS A 25 37.81 3.20 -37.07
CA HIS A 25 38.77 4.30 -37.12
C HIS A 25 39.38 4.44 -35.75
N ALA A 26 40.60 3.89 -35.65
CA ALA A 26 41.50 4.27 -34.57
C ALA A 26 41.93 5.73 -34.81
N GLN A 27 41.56 6.62 -33.89
CA GLN A 27 42.19 7.92 -33.75
C GLN A 27 42.54 8.15 -32.30
N ASP A 28 43.83 8.00 -32.08
CA ASP A 28 44.56 8.30 -30.87
C ASP A 28 44.51 9.83 -30.64
N SER A 29 43.91 10.29 -29.56
CA SER A 29 44.13 11.64 -29.02
C SER A 29 43.70 11.75 -27.55
N GLY A 30 44.66 11.68 -26.70
CA GLY A 30 44.79 12.59 -25.60
C GLY A 30 43.99 12.33 -24.32
N ALA A 31 44.72 11.82 -23.34
CA ALA A 31 44.49 12.00 -21.90
C ALA A 31 43.05 11.73 -21.41
N GLY A 32 42.68 10.47 -21.41
CA GLY A 32 41.62 9.96 -20.56
C GLY A 32 42.06 10.19 -19.10
N ALA A 33 41.18 10.80 -18.30
CA ALA A 33 41.27 10.66 -16.86
C ALA A 33 41.27 9.17 -16.57
N GLU A 34 42.35 8.63 -15.98
CA GLU A 34 42.33 7.29 -15.40
C GLU A 34 41.07 7.16 -14.55
N PRO A 35 40.33 6.04 -14.64
CA PRO A 35 39.31 5.77 -13.65
C PRO A 35 39.98 5.89 -12.31
N ALA A 36 39.43 6.73 -11.44
CA ALA A 36 39.95 6.90 -10.08
C ALA A 36 40.10 5.49 -9.51
N ALA A 37 41.31 5.14 -9.11
CA ALA A 37 41.60 3.86 -8.50
C ALA A 37 40.58 3.63 -7.40
N ASP A 38 39.87 2.50 -7.41
CA ASP A 38 38.92 2.13 -6.36
C ASP A 38 39.71 2.17 -5.03
N THR A 39 39.50 3.24 -4.29
CA THR A 39 40.17 3.51 -2.99
C THR A 39 39.61 2.60 -1.90
N GLY A 40 38.73 1.65 -2.23
CA GLY A 40 38.10 0.74 -1.27
C GLY A 40 37.08 1.41 -0.33
N GLY A 41 36.80 2.71 -0.52
CA GLY A 41 35.86 3.47 0.30
C GLY A 41 34.40 3.22 -0.10
N ILE A 42 33.47 3.68 0.77
CA ILE A 42 32.03 3.64 0.50
C ILE A 42 31.69 4.81 -0.44
N ASN A 43 31.01 4.52 -1.53
CA ASN A 43 30.62 5.54 -2.52
C ASN A 43 29.62 6.53 -1.90
N GLU A 44 29.73 7.79 -2.28
CA GLU A 44 28.77 8.81 -1.88
C GLU A 44 27.42 8.58 -2.56
N ILE A 45 26.35 8.76 -1.80
CA ILE A 45 24.99 8.70 -2.30
C ILE A 45 24.39 10.09 -2.24
N ILE A 46 24.00 10.62 -3.39
CA ILE A 46 23.29 11.90 -3.49
C ILE A 46 21.81 11.65 -3.24
N VAL A 47 21.17 12.49 -2.45
CA VAL A 47 19.73 12.43 -2.12
C VAL A 47 19.06 13.78 -2.40
N THR A 48 17.75 13.77 -2.59
CA THR A 48 16.96 14.98 -2.84
C THR A 48 15.97 15.29 -1.71
N SER A 49 16.25 14.76 -0.54
CA SER A 49 15.37 14.78 0.63
C SER A 49 14.99 16.19 1.11
N GLN A 50 15.83 17.19 0.89
CA GLN A 50 15.57 18.60 1.20
C GLN A 50 15.21 19.45 -0.03
N ARG A 51 14.70 18.84 -1.10
CA ARG A 51 14.42 19.49 -2.39
C ARG A 51 15.67 20.01 -3.11
N ARG A 52 16.86 19.56 -2.67
CA ARG A 52 18.18 19.83 -3.23
C ARG A 52 18.95 18.54 -3.36
N GLU A 53 19.90 18.51 -4.25
CA GLU A 53 20.89 17.42 -4.33
C GLU A 53 21.94 17.65 -3.24
N GLU A 54 22.03 16.75 -2.31
CA GLU A 54 22.93 16.81 -1.16
C GLU A 54 23.49 15.41 -0.90
N ASN A 55 24.71 15.34 -0.34
CA ASN A 55 25.25 14.05 0.08
C ASN A 55 24.42 13.48 1.23
N LEU A 56 24.09 12.18 1.18
CA LEU A 56 23.33 11.47 2.22
C LEU A 56 23.90 11.73 3.62
N GLN A 57 25.23 11.86 3.76
CA GLN A 57 25.87 12.04 5.05
C GLN A 57 25.75 13.46 5.61
N ASP A 58 25.44 14.45 4.75
CA ASP A 58 25.36 15.85 5.16
C ASP A 58 23.93 16.30 5.47
N VAL A 59 22.94 15.44 5.20
CA VAL A 59 21.52 15.78 5.41
C VAL A 59 21.09 15.47 6.85
N PRO A 60 20.62 16.47 7.66
CA PRO A 60 20.27 16.28 9.08
C PRO A 60 18.87 15.68 9.27
N ILE A 61 18.59 14.54 8.61
CA ILE A 61 17.37 13.72 8.75
C ILE A 61 17.70 12.24 8.65
N SER A 62 16.81 11.43 9.18
CA SER A 62 16.86 9.96 9.06
C SER A 62 16.37 9.56 7.67
N VAL A 63 17.27 9.15 6.78
CA VAL A 63 16.97 8.74 5.40
C VAL A 63 17.81 7.54 5.02
N SER A 64 17.19 6.54 4.37
CA SER A 64 17.85 5.43 3.69
C SER A 64 17.71 5.64 2.19
N ALA A 65 18.79 5.49 1.43
CA ALA A 65 18.80 5.64 -0.01
C ALA A 65 19.51 4.46 -0.68
N PHE A 66 19.00 4.07 -1.84
CA PHE A 66 19.52 2.95 -2.65
C PHE A 66 19.70 3.42 -4.08
N THR A 67 20.91 3.25 -4.62
CA THR A 67 21.21 3.50 -6.03
C THR A 67 20.64 2.40 -6.92
N ALA A 68 20.59 2.63 -8.25
CA ALA A 68 20.17 1.63 -9.24
C ALA A 68 20.88 0.28 -9.07
N ASP A 69 22.21 0.30 -8.89
CA ASP A 69 23.03 -0.90 -8.70
C ASP A 69 22.67 -1.64 -7.41
N GLN A 70 22.47 -0.93 -6.32
CA GLN A 70 22.05 -1.52 -5.05
C GLN A 70 20.62 -2.09 -5.12
N VAL A 71 19.72 -1.42 -5.84
CA VAL A 71 18.35 -1.91 -6.11
C VAL A 71 18.41 -3.25 -6.86
N LEU A 72 19.22 -3.33 -7.92
CA LEU A 72 19.40 -4.57 -8.71
C LEU A 72 20.11 -5.66 -7.89
N ALA A 73 21.26 -5.35 -7.29
CA ALA A 73 22.07 -6.31 -6.53
C ALA A 73 21.32 -6.92 -5.34
N ARG A 74 20.51 -6.14 -4.64
CA ARG A 74 19.71 -6.58 -3.49
C ARG A 74 18.33 -7.13 -3.89
N GLY A 75 17.94 -7.03 -5.18
CA GLY A 75 16.65 -7.49 -5.71
C GLY A 75 15.47 -6.71 -5.14
N ILE A 76 15.63 -5.39 -4.99
CA ILE A 76 14.56 -4.47 -4.57
C ILE A 76 13.72 -4.14 -5.80
N THR A 77 12.70 -4.94 -6.09
CA THR A 77 11.88 -4.82 -7.30
C THR A 77 10.67 -3.92 -7.13
N ASP A 78 10.29 -3.63 -5.91
CA ASP A 78 9.12 -2.81 -5.55
C ASP A 78 9.24 -2.30 -4.10
N VAL A 79 8.30 -1.46 -3.66
CA VAL A 79 8.28 -0.89 -2.30
C VAL A 79 8.19 -1.97 -1.21
N GLY A 80 7.53 -3.11 -1.49
CA GLY A 80 7.41 -4.20 -0.52
C GLY A 80 8.74 -4.85 -0.17
N ARG A 81 9.71 -4.83 -1.09
CA ARG A 81 11.06 -5.37 -0.88
C ARG A 81 11.95 -4.49 0.01
N LEU A 82 11.49 -3.29 0.35
CA LEU A 82 12.16 -2.44 1.34
C LEU A 82 11.94 -2.93 2.79
N GLU A 83 10.97 -3.83 3.02
CA GLU A 83 10.67 -4.39 4.34
C GLU A 83 11.89 -5.11 4.94
N GLY A 84 12.24 -4.73 6.16
CA GLY A 84 13.42 -5.23 6.87
C GLY A 84 14.75 -4.63 6.39
N ILE A 85 14.85 -4.15 5.13
CA ILE A 85 16.06 -3.50 4.60
C ILE A 85 16.16 -2.06 5.11
N VAL A 86 15.02 -1.35 5.21
CA VAL A 86 14.94 -0.02 5.80
C VAL A 86 14.56 -0.15 7.28
N PRO A 87 15.33 0.44 8.23
CA PRO A 87 15.01 0.36 9.65
C PRO A 87 13.62 0.92 9.96
N GLY A 88 12.85 0.21 10.78
CA GLY A 88 11.52 0.66 11.21
C GLY A 88 10.46 0.73 10.10
N PHE A 89 10.74 0.15 8.94
CA PHE A 89 9.80 0.03 7.82
C PHE A 89 9.20 -1.37 7.81
N THR A 90 7.86 -1.44 7.75
CA THR A 90 7.12 -2.67 7.49
C THR A 90 6.16 -2.47 6.33
N PHE A 91 5.85 -3.55 5.62
CA PHE A 91 4.98 -3.49 4.45
C PHE A 91 3.84 -4.49 4.57
N GLY A 92 2.63 -4.02 4.34
CA GLY A 92 1.46 -4.87 4.22
C GLY A 92 0.72 -4.58 2.93
N ARG A 93 -0.09 -5.53 2.50
CA ARG A 93 -0.99 -5.38 1.35
C ARG A 93 -2.42 -5.69 1.74
N SER A 94 -3.34 -4.90 1.21
CA SER A 94 -4.76 -5.19 1.23
C SER A 94 -5.24 -5.34 -0.22
N GLY A 95 -5.18 -6.56 -0.73
CA GLY A 95 -5.36 -6.78 -2.16
C GLY A 95 -4.26 -6.08 -2.96
N GLN A 96 -4.63 -5.03 -3.69
CA GLN A 96 -3.71 -4.23 -4.50
C GLN A 96 -3.19 -2.99 -3.79
N ASP A 97 -3.75 -2.63 -2.66
CA ASP A 97 -3.41 -1.40 -1.97
C ASP A 97 -2.20 -1.61 -1.05
N ALA A 98 -1.16 -0.81 -1.26
CA ALA A 98 0.00 -0.78 -0.38
C ALA A 98 -0.36 -0.17 0.98
N ARG A 99 0.18 -0.78 2.02
CA ARG A 99 0.04 -0.30 3.40
C ARG A 99 1.40 -0.25 4.08
N PRO A 100 2.30 0.61 3.61
CA PRO A 100 3.58 0.80 4.28
C PRO A 100 3.38 1.38 5.67
N SER A 101 4.26 1.00 6.59
CA SER A 101 4.36 1.60 7.91
C SER A 101 5.78 2.07 8.16
N ILE A 102 5.95 3.27 8.70
CA ILE A 102 7.22 3.82 9.15
C ILE A 102 7.07 4.22 10.61
N ARG A 103 7.96 3.70 11.49
CA ARG A 103 7.93 4.00 12.94
C ARG A 103 6.56 3.76 13.58
N GLY A 104 5.84 2.72 13.13
CA GLY A 104 4.54 2.32 13.66
C GLY A 104 3.33 3.10 13.10
N VAL A 105 3.53 4.02 12.17
CA VAL A 105 2.44 4.76 11.53
C VAL A 105 2.07 4.10 10.22
N ARG A 106 0.79 3.73 10.08
CA ARG A 106 0.26 3.02 8.93
C ARG A 106 -1.11 3.56 8.53
N THR A 107 -1.42 3.51 7.24
CA THR A 107 -2.77 3.80 6.73
C THR A 107 -3.64 2.56 6.79
N GLU A 108 -4.73 2.58 7.53
CA GLU A 108 -5.72 1.50 7.55
C GLU A 108 -6.84 1.74 6.52
N ASN A 109 -7.22 2.99 6.28
CA ASN A 109 -8.20 3.32 5.27
C ASN A 109 -7.53 3.62 3.92
N VAL A 110 -7.71 2.73 2.95
CA VAL A 110 -7.27 2.89 1.55
C VAL A 110 -8.46 3.08 0.60
N GLY A 111 -9.64 3.37 1.14
CA GLY A 111 -10.85 3.66 0.37
C GLY A 111 -10.78 5.00 -0.35
N VAL A 112 -11.87 5.31 -1.09
CA VAL A 112 -12.01 6.52 -1.91
C VAL A 112 -11.75 7.82 -1.12
N ASN A 113 -12.10 7.84 0.16
CA ASN A 113 -11.97 8.99 1.06
C ASN A 113 -10.73 8.93 1.96
N GLY A 114 -9.86 7.94 1.80
CA GLY A 114 -8.69 7.74 2.65
C GLY A 114 -7.44 8.37 2.06
N ASP A 115 -6.82 9.27 2.80
CA ASP A 115 -5.46 9.73 2.51
C ASP A 115 -4.42 8.77 3.11
N THR A 116 -3.23 8.68 2.50
CA THR A 116 -2.12 7.88 3.02
C THR A 116 -1.40 8.58 4.18
N THR A 117 -0.74 7.82 5.05
CA THR A 117 0.13 8.37 6.12
C THR A 117 1.59 8.48 5.69
N ILE A 118 1.95 7.72 4.66
CA ILE A 118 3.29 7.73 4.05
C ILE A 118 3.13 8.31 2.65
N GLY A 119 3.86 9.38 2.35
CA GLY A 119 3.88 9.98 1.03
C GLY A 119 4.60 9.08 0.02
N PHE A 120 4.07 8.99 -1.19
CA PHE A 120 4.71 8.29 -2.29
C PHE A 120 4.93 9.26 -3.45
N PHE A 121 6.17 9.42 -3.88
CA PHE A 121 6.56 10.40 -4.91
C PHE A 121 7.35 9.72 -6.01
N ILE A 122 7.07 10.08 -7.26
CA ILE A 122 7.88 9.72 -8.43
C ILE A 122 8.32 11.01 -9.10
N ASP A 123 9.63 11.22 -9.19
CA ASP A 123 10.27 12.44 -9.74
C ASP A 123 9.69 13.76 -9.19
N GLY A 124 9.41 13.77 -7.89
CA GLY A 124 8.86 14.90 -7.16
C GLY A 124 7.34 15.03 -7.21
N VAL A 125 6.63 14.25 -8.05
CA VAL A 125 5.16 14.25 -8.17
C VAL A 125 4.52 13.29 -7.18
N TYR A 126 3.62 13.80 -6.35
CA TYR A 126 2.85 13.02 -5.36
C TYR A 126 1.89 12.05 -6.05
N GLN A 127 1.93 10.78 -5.63
CA GLN A 127 1.02 9.72 -6.06
C GLN A 127 -0.10 9.57 -5.03
N SER A 128 -1.31 9.92 -5.41
CA SER A 128 -2.43 10.05 -4.46
C SER A 128 -3.08 8.73 -4.07
N ARG A 129 -2.77 7.61 -4.76
CA ARG A 129 -3.39 6.30 -4.51
C ARG A 129 -2.42 5.29 -3.94
N ALA A 130 -2.85 4.59 -2.89
CA ALA A 130 -2.07 3.50 -2.29
C ALA A 130 -1.75 2.38 -3.30
N THR A 131 -2.60 2.17 -4.30
CA THR A 131 -2.39 1.18 -5.37
C THR A 131 -1.20 1.53 -6.26
N GLN A 132 -0.92 2.83 -6.50
CA GLN A 132 0.22 3.28 -7.31
C GLN A 132 1.57 2.92 -6.66
N ALA A 133 1.63 2.84 -5.33
CA ALA A 133 2.83 2.43 -4.59
C ALA A 133 3.14 0.91 -4.72
N THR A 134 2.30 0.11 -5.36
CA THR A 134 2.55 -1.31 -5.62
C THR A 134 3.15 -1.57 -7.01
N ALA A 135 3.39 -0.55 -7.82
CA ALA A 135 4.05 -0.67 -9.10
C ALA A 135 5.50 -1.15 -8.93
N GLY A 136 5.96 -2.01 -9.84
CA GLY A 136 7.35 -2.44 -9.88
C GLY A 136 8.28 -1.28 -10.27
N PHE A 137 9.50 -1.34 -9.78
CA PHE A 137 10.54 -0.38 -10.17
C PHE A 137 11.03 -0.69 -11.59
N VAL A 138 11.00 0.32 -12.45
CA VAL A 138 11.46 0.23 -13.84
C VAL A 138 12.39 1.40 -14.12
N ASP A 139 13.64 1.10 -14.51
CA ASP A 139 14.62 2.10 -14.91
C ASP A 139 14.73 3.24 -13.86
N VAL A 140 14.96 2.87 -12.60
CA VAL A 140 15.12 3.81 -11.49
C VAL A 140 16.59 4.19 -11.33
N GLU A 141 16.83 5.44 -10.97
CA GLU A 141 18.15 5.95 -10.59
C GLU A 141 18.42 5.73 -9.11
N ARG A 142 17.40 6.04 -8.27
CA ARG A 142 17.48 5.83 -6.80
C ARG A 142 16.11 5.76 -6.16
N VAL A 143 16.09 5.14 -4.98
CA VAL A 143 14.94 5.06 -4.09
C VAL A 143 15.35 5.62 -2.73
N GLU A 144 14.62 6.62 -2.24
CA GLU A 144 14.84 7.25 -0.93
C GLU A 144 13.66 6.96 -0.01
N VAL A 145 13.93 6.59 1.25
CA VAL A 145 12.92 6.44 2.30
C VAL A 145 13.27 7.39 3.43
N GLN A 146 12.49 8.46 3.57
CA GLN A 146 12.63 9.47 4.61
C GLN A 146 11.72 9.09 5.78
N ARG A 147 12.29 8.95 6.97
CA ARG A 147 11.59 8.51 8.17
C ARG A 147 11.25 9.69 9.07
N GLY A 148 10.04 9.68 9.62
CA GLY A 148 9.49 10.80 10.38
C GLY A 148 8.81 11.86 9.51
N PRO A 149 8.09 12.81 10.13
CA PRO A 149 7.21 13.73 9.39
C PRO A 149 7.98 14.66 8.45
N GLN A 150 7.50 14.74 7.20
CA GLN A 150 8.05 15.58 6.13
C GLN A 150 7.08 16.72 5.73
N GLY A 151 6.24 17.15 6.69
CA GLY A 151 5.14 18.09 6.42
C GLY A 151 5.58 19.46 5.88
N THR A 152 6.80 19.92 6.12
CA THR A 152 7.28 21.24 5.70
C THR A 152 7.57 21.30 4.20
N LEU A 153 8.35 20.36 3.66
CA LEU A 153 8.76 20.37 2.25
C LEU A 153 7.86 19.53 1.35
N TYR A 154 7.34 18.39 1.85
CA TYR A 154 6.51 17.48 1.07
C TYR A 154 5.02 17.65 1.32
N GLY A 155 4.64 18.27 2.45
CA GLY A 155 3.28 18.67 2.74
C GLY A 155 2.43 17.60 3.39
N ARG A 156 1.12 17.62 3.06
CA ARG A 156 0.13 16.70 3.61
C ARG A 156 0.47 15.24 3.33
N ASN A 157 -0.05 14.35 4.14
CA ASN A 157 0.04 12.91 3.92
C ASN A 157 1.48 12.34 3.95
N THR A 158 2.42 13.09 4.52
CA THR A 158 3.79 12.68 4.83
C THR A 158 4.03 12.62 6.34
N PHE A 159 3.01 12.21 7.05
CA PHE A 159 2.87 12.17 8.49
C PHE A 159 3.86 11.19 9.16
N GLY A 160 4.04 10.00 8.60
CA GLY A 160 5.02 9.02 9.05
C GLY A 160 6.37 9.10 8.31
N GLY A 161 6.38 9.74 7.15
CA GLY A 161 7.53 9.82 6.25
C GLY A 161 7.14 9.84 4.78
N ASN A 162 8.10 9.66 3.90
CA ASN A 162 7.83 9.47 2.48
C ASN A 162 8.77 8.46 1.82
N ILE A 163 8.35 7.95 0.66
CA ILE A 163 9.14 7.15 -0.26
C ILE A 163 9.23 7.96 -1.55
N ALA A 164 10.43 8.33 -1.95
CA ALA A 164 10.70 9.06 -3.18
C ALA A 164 11.49 8.19 -4.15
N ILE A 165 10.98 8.05 -5.36
CA ILE A 165 11.62 7.33 -6.46
C ILE A 165 12.04 8.37 -7.49
N THR A 166 13.33 8.37 -7.80
CA THR A 166 13.89 9.13 -8.92
C THR A 166 14.16 8.14 -10.06
N THR A 167 13.62 8.45 -11.23
CA THR A 167 13.80 7.61 -12.42
C THR A 167 15.02 8.08 -13.20
N ALA A 168 15.68 7.15 -13.91
CA ALA A 168 16.86 7.46 -14.68
C ALA A 168 16.57 8.51 -15.77
N GLN A 169 17.39 9.55 -15.83
CA GLN A 169 17.27 10.64 -16.79
C GLN A 169 17.99 10.31 -18.10
N PRO A 170 17.60 10.91 -19.24
CA PRO A 170 18.40 10.85 -20.46
C PRO A 170 19.77 11.48 -20.24
N VAL A 171 20.78 10.89 -20.89
CA VAL A 171 22.18 11.38 -20.88
C VAL A 171 22.52 11.97 -22.24
N LEU A 172 23.05 13.18 -22.25
CA LEU A 172 23.50 13.86 -23.47
C LEU A 172 24.81 13.23 -23.98
N GLY A 173 24.95 13.12 -25.29
CA GLY A 173 26.19 12.69 -25.95
C GLY A 173 26.47 11.18 -25.94
N GLU A 174 25.69 10.36 -25.20
CA GLU A 174 25.96 8.94 -25.03
C GLU A 174 24.82 8.06 -25.52
N ILE A 175 25.11 7.00 -26.23
CA ILE A 175 24.16 5.91 -26.52
C ILE A 175 24.33 4.86 -25.43
N LEU A 176 23.27 4.64 -24.61
CA LEU A 176 23.25 3.63 -23.56
C LEU A 176 22.07 2.72 -23.77
N GLY A 177 22.21 1.47 -23.37
CA GLY A 177 21.11 0.54 -23.40
C GLY A 177 21.23 -0.55 -22.33
N GLY A 178 20.09 -1.13 -21.98
CA GLY A 178 20.05 -2.24 -21.02
C GLY A 178 18.88 -3.17 -21.27
N LEU A 179 19.10 -4.44 -20.96
CA LEU A 179 18.10 -5.49 -21.00
C LEU A 179 18.29 -6.40 -19.79
N ASP A 180 17.26 -6.55 -19.00
CA ASP A 180 17.16 -7.47 -17.87
C ASP A 180 16.08 -8.51 -18.17
N VAL A 181 16.40 -9.79 -18.07
CA VAL A 181 15.44 -10.90 -18.25
C VAL A 181 15.44 -11.78 -17.01
N THR A 182 14.32 -11.82 -16.32
CA THR A 182 14.11 -12.66 -15.13
C THR A 182 13.19 -13.82 -15.46
N VAL A 183 13.60 -15.02 -15.07
CA VAL A 183 12.76 -16.23 -15.07
C VAL A 183 12.72 -16.82 -13.67
N GLY A 184 11.60 -17.41 -13.28
CA GLY A 184 11.46 -17.93 -11.90
C GLY A 184 10.30 -18.85 -11.69
N GLU A 185 10.12 -19.21 -10.44
CA GLU A 185 9.04 -20.08 -9.99
C GLU A 185 7.66 -19.44 -10.28
N TYR A 186 6.61 -20.24 -10.29
CA TYR A 186 5.25 -19.83 -10.69
C TYR A 186 5.17 -19.23 -12.10
N GLY A 187 5.96 -19.76 -13.04
CA GLY A 187 5.96 -19.29 -14.43
C GLY A 187 6.39 -17.83 -14.59
N ARG A 188 7.10 -17.29 -13.59
CA ARG A 188 7.51 -15.87 -13.63
C ARG A 188 8.43 -15.61 -14.81
N PHE A 189 8.06 -14.65 -15.62
CA PHE A 189 8.85 -14.06 -16.70
C PHE A 189 8.73 -12.55 -16.62
N ARG A 190 9.85 -11.87 -16.45
CA ARG A 190 9.93 -10.40 -16.48
C ARG A 190 11.06 -9.98 -17.41
N THR A 191 10.81 -8.95 -18.19
CA THR A 191 11.83 -8.27 -18.97
C THR A 191 11.73 -6.79 -18.78
N ASP A 192 12.85 -6.15 -18.45
CA ASP A 192 13.03 -4.72 -18.35
C ASP A 192 14.06 -4.29 -19.39
N ALA A 193 13.78 -3.23 -20.13
CA ALA A 193 14.71 -2.74 -21.15
C ALA A 193 14.69 -1.21 -21.19
N PHE A 194 15.83 -0.61 -21.51
CA PHE A 194 15.90 0.81 -21.80
C PHE A 194 16.89 1.10 -22.93
N VAL A 195 16.69 2.25 -23.58
CA VAL A 195 17.63 2.83 -24.55
C VAL A 195 17.69 4.34 -24.34
N ASN A 196 18.90 4.88 -24.31
CA ASN A 196 19.22 6.30 -24.30
C ASN A 196 19.80 6.72 -25.64
N LEU A 197 19.21 7.72 -26.26
CA LEU A 197 19.59 8.22 -27.58
C LEU A 197 19.89 9.72 -27.49
N PRO A 198 21.14 10.16 -27.66
CA PRO A 198 21.45 11.58 -27.85
C PRO A 198 20.99 11.99 -29.26
N VAL A 199 20.08 12.95 -29.32
CA VAL A 199 19.54 13.50 -30.58
C VAL A 199 20.43 14.64 -31.07
N SER A 200 20.98 15.41 -30.13
CA SER A 200 21.97 16.47 -30.35
C SER A 200 22.79 16.70 -29.08
N ASP A 201 23.73 17.63 -29.12
CA ASP A 201 24.53 18.00 -27.93
C ASP A 201 23.69 18.57 -26.80
N THR A 202 22.43 18.97 -27.07
CA THR A 202 21.54 19.60 -26.10
C THR A 202 20.20 18.86 -25.90
N LEU A 203 20.00 17.74 -26.62
CA LEU A 203 18.73 16.99 -26.59
C LEU A 203 19.00 15.51 -26.56
N ALA A 204 18.47 14.81 -25.58
CA ALA A 204 18.47 13.36 -25.47
C ALA A 204 17.08 12.81 -25.19
N VAL A 205 16.84 11.56 -25.60
CA VAL A 205 15.62 10.83 -25.37
C VAL A 205 15.97 9.48 -24.74
N ARG A 206 15.27 9.12 -23.66
CA ARG A 206 15.38 7.80 -23.03
C ARG A 206 14.01 7.12 -23.06
N VAL A 207 13.99 5.88 -23.52
CA VAL A 207 12.79 5.04 -23.53
C VAL A 207 13.06 3.81 -22.69
N ALA A 208 12.17 3.51 -21.74
CA ALA A 208 12.25 2.34 -20.89
C ALA A 208 10.91 1.58 -20.89
N GLY A 209 10.97 0.27 -20.74
CA GLY A 209 9.77 -0.58 -20.71
C GLY A 209 9.97 -1.83 -19.89
N SER A 210 8.86 -2.35 -19.36
CA SER A 210 8.82 -3.61 -18.62
C SER A 210 7.61 -4.43 -19.00
N LEU A 211 7.82 -5.75 -19.07
CA LEU A 211 6.75 -6.75 -19.20
C LEU A 211 6.96 -7.77 -18.10
N GLU A 212 5.94 -8.02 -17.28
CA GLU A 212 5.98 -9.06 -16.26
C GLU A 212 4.74 -9.94 -16.36
N LYS A 213 4.96 -11.24 -16.28
CA LYS A 213 3.90 -12.24 -16.18
C LYS A 213 4.30 -13.31 -15.17
N SER A 214 3.34 -13.71 -14.33
CA SER A 214 3.52 -14.85 -13.42
C SER A 214 2.19 -15.49 -13.10
N ASP A 215 2.23 -16.79 -12.77
CA ASP A 215 1.09 -17.50 -12.20
C ASP A 215 0.99 -17.19 -10.70
N GLY A 216 -0.23 -17.21 -10.16
CA GLY A 216 -0.43 -16.95 -8.73
C GLY A 216 0.13 -18.04 -7.83
N TRP A 217 0.74 -17.63 -6.71
CA TRP A 217 1.24 -18.59 -5.71
C TRP A 217 0.17 -19.08 -4.72
N VAL A 218 -1.01 -18.48 -4.67
CA VAL A 218 -2.17 -18.96 -3.92
C VAL A 218 -3.05 -19.77 -4.85
N LYS A 219 -3.07 -21.09 -4.61
CA LYS A 219 -3.81 -22.03 -5.46
C LYS A 219 -5.29 -22.06 -5.07
N ASN A 220 -6.17 -21.84 -6.02
CA ASN A 220 -7.59 -22.06 -5.83
C ASN A 220 -7.94 -23.50 -6.21
N VAL A 221 -8.53 -24.24 -5.28
CA VAL A 221 -8.98 -25.62 -5.54
C VAL A 221 -10.39 -25.68 -6.15
N ASN A 222 -11.13 -24.57 -6.15
CA ASN A 222 -12.43 -24.47 -6.79
C ASN A 222 -12.27 -24.30 -8.30
N PRO A 223 -12.89 -25.13 -9.15
CA PRO A 223 -12.75 -25.03 -10.60
C PRO A 223 -13.39 -23.78 -11.21
N LEU A 224 -14.24 -23.07 -10.47
CA LEU A 224 -14.92 -21.85 -10.93
C LEU A 224 -14.05 -20.60 -10.71
N GLY A 225 -13.19 -20.64 -9.71
CA GLY A 225 -12.27 -19.55 -9.37
C GLY A 225 -10.95 -19.62 -10.11
N ASN A 226 -10.06 -18.70 -9.80
CA ASN A 226 -8.68 -18.64 -10.30
C ASN A 226 -7.67 -18.55 -9.15
N ASN A 227 -6.41 -18.86 -9.44
CA ASN A 227 -5.31 -18.62 -8.49
C ASN A 227 -5.19 -17.13 -8.20
N LEU A 228 -4.64 -16.77 -7.04
CA LEU A 228 -4.42 -15.40 -6.64
C LEU A 228 -2.94 -15.03 -6.62
N PHE A 229 -2.68 -13.72 -6.70
CA PHE A 229 -1.34 -13.14 -6.73
C PHE A 229 -0.54 -13.50 -7.99
N ASP A 230 -1.25 -13.72 -9.10
CA ASP A 230 -0.65 -13.65 -10.44
C ASP A 230 -0.34 -12.20 -10.83
N ASP A 231 0.48 -12.03 -11.83
CA ASP A 231 0.83 -10.72 -12.39
C ASP A 231 0.79 -10.77 -13.93
N ASP A 232 0.22 -9.73 -14.55
CA ASP A 232 0.32 -9.43 -15.99
C ASP A 232 0.47 -7.91 -16.11
N SER A 233 1.71 -7.45 -15.90
CA SER A 233 2.03 -6.03 -15.87
C SER A 233 2.79 -5.61 -17.12
N LYS A 234 2.48 -4.40 -17.61
CA LYS A 234 3.18 -3.76 -18.74
C LYS A 234 3.46 -2.32 -18.35
N TYR A 235 4.63 -1.87 -18.67
CA TYR A 235 5.09 -0.51 -18.40
C TYR A 235 5.85 0.06 -19.57
N LEU A 236 5.64 1.33 -19.87
CA LEU A 236 6.38 2.10 -20.87
C LEU A 236 6.62 3.51 -20.33
N ARG A 237 7.85 4.00 -20.44
CA ARG A 237 8.27 5.38 -20.17
C ARG A 237 9.00 5.94 -21.35
N ALA A 238 8.74 7.20 -21.67
CA ALA A 238 9.55 8.01 -22.59
C ALA A 238 9.88 9.33 -21.92
N THR A 239 11.16 9.65 -21.84
CA THR A 239 11.67 10.90 -21.26
C THR A 239 12.47 11.67 -22.30
N VAL A 240 12.20 12.96 -22.41
CA VAL A 240 12.94 13.91 -23.26
C VAL A 240 13.64 14.89 -22.33
N LEU A 241 14.97 14.97 -22.42
CA LEU A 241 15.80 15.97 -21.76
C LEU A 241 16.28 17.00 -22.80
N TRP A 242 16.06 18.28 -22.51
CA TRP A 242 16.53 19.39 -23.35
C TRP A 242 17.25 20.43 -22.50
N GLU A 243 18.56 20.61 -22.80
CA GLU A 243 19.46 21.54 -22.12
C GLU A 243 20.17 22.41 -23.19
N PRO A 244 19.49 23.46 -23.67
CA PRO A 244 20.03 24.30 -24.75
C PRO A 244 21.26 25.13 -24.31
N ASN A 245 21.46 25.29 -23.02
CA ASN A 245 22.58 25.97 -22.40
C ASN A 245 22.67 25.59 -20.91
N ASP A 246 23.74 25.99 -20.24
CA ASP A 246 24.03 25.64 -18.82
C ASP A 246 23.01 26.22 -17.82
N GLN A 247 22.15 27.15 -18.26
CA GLN A 247 21.16 27.82 -17.38
C GLN A 247 19.79 27.13 -17.41
N PHE A 248 19.42 26.47 -18.51
CA PHE A 248 18.07 25.91 -18.68
C PHE A 248 18.10 24.41 -18.88
N SER A 249 17.32 23.69 -18.06
CA SER A 249 17.06 22.27 -18.20
C SER A 249 15.56 22.01 -18.24
N ALA A 250 15.11 21.12 -19.11
CA ALA A 250 13.73 20.66 -19.23
C ALA A 250 13.68 19.14 -19.43
N ALA A 251 13.10 18.44 -18.47
CA ALA A 251 12.81 17.01 -18.57
C ALA A 251 11.30 16.80 -18.64
N ILE A 252 10.82 16.24 -19.75
CA ILE A 252 9.39 15.91 -19.96
C ILE A 252 9.27 14.42 -20.11
N LYS A 253 8.40 13.81 -19.29
CA LYS A 253 8.22 12.37 -19.18
C LYS A 253 6.77 11.98 -19.39
N PHE A 254 6.57 10.89 -20.12
CA PHE A 254 5.31 10.20 -20.26
C PHE A 254 5.46 8.79 -19.73
N ASP A 255 4.53 8.36 -18.85
CA ASP A 255 4.44 7.01 -18.30
C ASP A 255 3.09 6.39 -18.67
N TYR A 256 3.14 5.12 -19.07
CA TYR A 256 1.95 4.29 -19.27
C TYR A 256 2.14 2.95 -18.61
N SER A 257 1.20 2.51 -17.79
CA SER A 257 1.24 1.18 -17.21
C SER A 257 -0.13 0.53 -17.14
N THR A 258 -0.13 -0.80 -17.31
CA THR A 258 -1.28 -1.64 -17.05
C THR A 258 -0.89 -2.79 -16.15
N ARG A 259 -1.80 -3.23 -15.30
CA ARG A 259 -1.65 -4.42 -14.49
C ARG A 259 -2.96 -5.21 -14.51
N GLY A 260 -2.88 -6.44 -15.03
CA GLY A 260 -3.99 -7.38 -15.10
C GLY A 260 -3.83 -8.57 -14.17
N GLY A 261 -4.72 -9.54 -14.30
CA GLY A 261 -4.70 -10.81 -13.56
C GLY A 261 -5.76 -10.88 -12.46
N ALA A 262 -5.61 -11.81 -11.53
CA ALA A 262 -6.44 -11.92 -10.34
C ALA A 262 -6.00 -10.90 -9.27
N GLY A 263 -4.72 -10.54 -9.29
CA GLY A 263 -4.13 -9.78 -8.20
C GLY A 263 -4.25 -10.51 -6.86
N GLY A 264 -4.15 -9.77 -5.77
CA GLY A 264 -4.38 -10.29 -4.42
C GLY A 264 -5.77 -9.97 -3.95
N SER A 265 -6.42 -10.89 -3.28
CA SER A 265 -7.63 -10.54 -2.52
C SER A 265 -7.26 -9.66 -1.33
N ALA A 266 -8.13 -8.69 -1.03
CA ALA A 266 -8.03 -7.88 0.18
C ALA A 266 -8.11 -8.72 1.46
N PHE A 267 -8.67 -9.92 1.35
CA PHE A 267 -8.97 -10.81 2.45
C PHE A 267 -8.20 -12.12 2.29
N GLY A 268 -7.70 -12.61 3.39
CA GLY A 268 -7.07 -13.92 3.45
C GLY A 268 -8.12 -15.02 3.63
N TYR A 269 -7.70 -16.23 3.37
CA TYR A 269 -8.57 -17.40 3.36
C TYR A 269 -8.27 -18.39 4.47
N LYS A 270 -7.37 -18.04 5.38
CA LYS A 270 -7.08 -18.88 6.54
C LYS A 270 -7.68 -18.28 7.79
N ILE A 271 -8.45 -19.06 8.51
CA ILE A 271 -8.87 -18.74 9.86
C ILE A 271 -7.73 -19.10 10.80
N ILE A 272 -7.12 -18.09 11.41
CA ILE A 272 -5.96 -18.26 12.28
C ILE A 272 -6.41 -18.64 13.69
N GLY A 273 -5.84 -19.71 14.23
CA GLY A 273 -6.05 -20.13 15.61
C GLY A 273 -7.47 -20.59 15.93
N SER A 274 -8.34 -20.70 14.93
CA SER A 274 -9.70 -21.15 15.10
C SER A 274 -10.11 -22.08 13.97
N TYR A 275 -10.95 -23.05 14.28
CA TYR A 275 -11.63 -23.90 13.31
C TYR A 275 -13.06 -24.18 13.80
N PHE A 276 -13.93 -24.50 12.87
CA PHE A 276 -15.31 -24.83 13.18
C PHE A 276 -15.45 -26.24 13.75
N ASP A 277 -16.19 -26.38 14.82
CA ASP A 277 -16.83 -27.65 15.17
C ASP A 277 -18.21 -27.66 14.49
N VAL A 278 -18.30 -28.40 13.42
CA VAL A 278 -19.51 -28.54 12.61
C VAL A 278 -20.69 -29.10 13.40
N GLY A 279 -20.43 -30.00 14.34
CA GLY A 279 -21.47 -30.61 15.15
C GLY A 279 -22.14 -29.67 16.13
N SER A 280 -21.35 -28.79 16.76
CA SER A 280 -21.84 -27.78 17.72
C SER A 280 -22.03 -26.39 17.09
N ARG A 281 -21.61 -26.17 15.83
CA ARG A 281 -21.54 -24.84 15.17
C ARG A 281 -20.76 -23.83 16.00
N GLN A 282 -19.70 -24.29 16.66
CA GLN A 282 -18.82 -23.48 17.50
C GLN A 282 -17.48 -23.29 16.84
N GLN A 283 -16.98 -22.07 16.91
CA GLN A 283 -15.58 -21.81 16.58
C GLN A 283 -14.69 -22.28 17.73
N LEU A 284 -13.66 -23.07 17.42
CA LEU A 284 -12.72 -23.59 18.40
C LEU A 284 -11.38 -22.86 18.29
N TYR A 285 -10.82 -22.49 19.41
CA TYR A 285 -9.43 -22.08 19.53
C TYR A 285 -8.65 -23.16 20.26
N ASN A 286 -7.68 -23.78 19.60
CA ASN A 286 -6.92 -24.93 20.12
C ASN A 286 -7.82 -26.05 20.69
N GLY A 287 -8.94 -26.31 20.03
CA GLY A 287 -9.91 -27.29 20.48
C GLY A 287 -10.90 -26.82 21.56
N THR A 288 -10.76 -25.57 22.04
CA THR A 288 -11.67 -24.98 23.04
C THR A 288 -12.70 -24.11 22.35
N PRO A 289 -14.01 -24.25 22.60
CA PRO A 289 -15.03 -23.36 22.04
C PRO A 289 -14.82 -21.92 22.49
N VAL A 290 -14.62 -21.00 21.54
CA VAL A 290 -14.47 -19.57 21.80
C VAL A 290 -15.60 -18.73 21.23
N LEU A 291 -16.22 -19.15 20.13
CA LEU A 291 -17.30 -18.43 19.47
C LEU A 291 -18.32 -19.41 18.88
N ASN A 292 -19.61 -19.07 18.98
CA ASN A 292 -20.65 -19.73 18.23
C ASN A 292 -20.98 -18.91 16.98
N LEU A 293 -20.50 -19.32 15.84
CA LEU A 293 -20.76 -18.66 14.56
C LEU A 293 -22.10 -19.14 14.02
N ASN A 294 -23.13 -18.77 14.70
CA ASN A 294 -24.46 -19.30 14.52
C ASN A 294 -25.08 -19.05 13.14
N THR A 295 -24.41 -18.40 12.18
CA THR A 295 -25.19 -18.01 11.03
C THR A 295 -24.47 -17.81 9.72
N ARG A 296 -23.15 -17.62 9.66
CA ARG A 296 -22.55 -17.23 8.40
C ARG A 296 -21.12 -17.71 8.16
N GLY A 297 -20.53 -18.36 9.11
CA GLY A 297 -19.22 -18.95 8.90
C GLY A 297 -19.39 -20.46 8.95
N GLY A 298 -18.64 -21.18 8.40
CA GLY A 298 -18.76 -22.57 8.22
C GLY A 298 -19.68 -22.82 7.06
N ASN A 299 -19.79 -23.96 6.78
CA ASN A 299 -20.54 -24.52 5.71
C ASN A 299 -21.84 -23.73 5.47
N ARG A 300 -21.86 -22.95 4.45
CA ARG A 300 -23.01 -22.14 4.02
C ARG A 300 -23.81 -22.82 2.95
N ASP A 301 -23.56 -24.11 2.76
CA ASP A 301 -24.16 -24.90 1.70
C ASP A 301 -25.66 -25.14 1.87
N GLY A 302 -26.24 -24.76 2.99
CA GLY A 302 -27.64 -25.07 3.26
C GLY A 302 -27.93 -26.56 3.34
N VAL A 303 -26.90 -27.41 3.22
CA VAL A 303 -26.98 -28.82 3.48
C VAL A 303 -26.78 -29.05 4.97
N ASN A 304 -27.52 -29.98 5.49
CA ASN A 304 -27.40 -30.37 6.89
C ASN A 304 -26.05 -31.10 7.05
N ASP A 305 -25.00 -30.38 7.47
CA ASP A 305 -23.67 -30.94 7.71
C ASP A 305 -23.60 -31.94 8.83
N ALA A 306 -24.72 -32.32 9.33
CA ALA A 306 -24.87 -33.34 10.34
C ALA A 306 -24.54 -34.76 9.82
N LEU A 307 -23.38 -34.90 9.13
CA LEU A 307 -22.73 -36.20 9.06
C LEU A 307 -21.85 -36.33 10.30
N PRO A 308 -22.21 -37.16 11.28
CA PRO A 308 -21.42 -37.36 12.47
C PRO A 308 -20.01 -37.79 12.09
N GLY A 309 -19.01 -36.94 12.34
CA GLY A 309 -17.59 -37.28 12.21
C GLY A 309 -16.92 -37.01 10.88
N GLY A 310 -17.57 -36.30 9.92
CA GLY A 310 -16.94 -35.85 8.68
C GLY A 310 -16.37 -34.42 8.78
N PRO A 311 -15.35 -34.07 7.99
CA PRO A 311 -14.92 -32.66 7.85
C PRO A 311 -16.05 -31.87 7.17
N ALA A 312 -16.19 -30.58 7.55
CA ALA A 312 -17.07 -29.67 6.84
C ALA A 312 -16.64 -29.57 5.37
N THR A 313 -17.59 -29.71 4.47
CA THR A 313 -17.36 -29.64 3.05
C THR A 313 -18.24 -28.54 2.46
N SER A 314 -17.74 -27.87 1.40
CA SER A 314 -18.57 -27.01 0.56
C SER A 314 -19.58 -27.85 -0.21
N ASP A 315 -20.59 -27.21 -0.84
CA ASP A 315 -21.54 -27.86 -1.76
C ASP A 315 -20.87 -28.66 -2.89
N LEU A 316 -19.58 -28.34 -3.15
CA LEU A 316 -18.75 -29.07 -4.12
C LEU A 316 -17.96 -30.22 -3.52
N GLY A 317 -18.15 -30.53 -2.22
CA GLY A 317 -17.41 -31.58 -1.53
C GLY A 317 -15.97 -31.23 -1.14
N VAL A 318 -15.60 -29.95 -1.25
CA VAL A 318 -14.27 -29.47 -0.86
C VAL A 318 -14.29 -29.02 0.59
N PRO A 319 -13.28 -29.35 1.41
CA PRO A 319 -13.22 -28.89 2.80
C PRO A 319 -13.28 -27.37 2.89
N VAL A 320 -14.30 -26.82 3.53
CA VAL A 320 -14.51 -25.37 3.67
C VAL A 320 -13.43 -24.71 4.53
N PHE A 321 -12.83 -25.49 5.42
CA PHE A 321 -11.78 -25.04 6.32
C PHE A 321 -10.72 -26.13 6.48
N ALA A 322 -10.09 -26.53 5.39
CA ALA A 322 -8.81 -27.22 5.57
C ALA A 322 -7.90 -26.27 6.36
N PRO A 323 -7.24 -26.71 7.43
CA PRO A 323 -6.11 -25.99 7.99
C PRO A 323 -5.04 -25.95 6.90
N GLY A 324 -5.24 -24.98 5.96
CA GLY A 324 -4.43 -24.87 4.77
C GLY A 324 -3.04 -24.38 5.14
N ASP A 325 -2.12 -24.60 4.26
CA ASP A 325 -0.76 -24.05 4.33
C ASP A 325 -0.72 -22.51 4.21
N GLY A 326 -1.87 -21.85 4.04
CA GLY A 326 -2.01 -20.41 3.80
C GLY A 326 -1.92 -20.06 2.31
N TYR A 327 -1.64 -21.02 1.45
CA TYR A 327 -1.46 -20.87 0.00
C TYR A 327 -2.48 -21.65 -0.81
N THR A 328 -3.51 -22.18 -0.14
CA THR A 328 -4.64 -22.88 -0.78
C THR A 328 -5.94 -22.24 -0.36
N ILE A 329 -6.81 -21.94 -1.33
CA ILE A 329 -8.12 -21.32 -1.14
C ILE A 329 -9.20 -22.14 -1.85
N ASP A 330 -10.44 -21.95 -1.44
CA ASP A 330 -11.65 -22.46 -2.10
C ASP A 330 -12.61 -21.30 -2.26
N THR A 331 -12.55 -20.63 -3.42
CA THR A 331 -13.45 -19.51 -3.78
C THR A 331 -14.03 -19.78 -5.15
N ASP A 332 -15.33 -19.58 -5.29
CA ASP A 332 -16.08 -19.91 -6.51
C ASP A 332 -16.15 -18.77 -7.52
N GLN A 333 -15.63 -17.61 -7.16
CA GLN A 333 -15.61 -16.44 -8.03
C GLN A 333 -14.21 -16.16 -8.58
N LYS A 334 -14.17 -15.71 -9.84
CA LYS A 334 -12.92 -15.20 -10.41
C LYS A 334 -12.62 -13.81 -9.84
N THR A 335 -11.51 -13.72 -9.14
CA THR A 335 -10.93 -12.44 -8.79
C THR A 335 -10.29 -11.83 -10.04
N ILE A 336 -10.60 -10.59 -10.34
CA ILE A 336 -10.09 -9.84 -11.50
C ILE A 336 -9.51 -8.51 -10.99
N LEU A 337 -8.34 -8.19 -11.48
CA LEU A 337 -7.74 -6.88 -11.41
C LEU A 337 -7.52 -6.37 -12.83
N ASP A 338 -7.86 -5.12 -13.07
CA ASP A 338 -7.54 -4.43 -14.32
C ASP A 338 -7.23 -2.97 -13.94
N LEU A 339 -5.94 -2.64 -13.96
CA LEU A 339 -5.43 -1.34 -13.57
C LEU A 339 -4.76 -0.69 -14.78
N GLU A 340 -5.06 0.58 -15.00
CA GLU A 340 -4.40 1.43 -16.00
C GLU A 340 -3.95 2.73 -15.33
N ASN A 341 -2.74 3.17 -15.64
CA ASN A 341 -2.21 4.45 -15.18
C ASN A 341 -1.46 5.14 -16.33
N LYS A 342 -1.80 6.41 -16.57
CA LYS A 342 -1.15 7.30 -17.52
C LYS A 342 -0.68 8.52 -16.78
N ALA A 343 0.58 8.90 -16.95
CA ALA A 343 1.09 10.09 -16.29
C ALA A 343 1.98 10.91 -17.22
N ILE A 344 1.93 12.22 -17.01
CA ILE A 344 2.86 13.18 -17.62
C ILE A 344 3.52 13.95 -16.49
N THR A 345 4.86 13.99 -16.52
CA THR A 345 5.66 14.79 -15.59
C THR A 345 6.54 15.74 -16.38
N ALA A 346 6.57 17.02 -15.97
CA ALA A 346 7.47 18.02 -16.56
C ALA A 346 8.26 18.70 -15.44
N ASN A 347 9.57 18.55 -15.48
CA ASN A 347 10.53 19.20 -14.58
C ASN A 347 11.32 20.22 -15.38
N LEU A 348 11.15 21.50 -15.04
CA LEU A 348 11.84 22.61 -15.68
C LEU A 348 12.69 23.33 -14.64
N ALA A 349 13.91 23.67 -15.00
CA ALA A 349 14.79 24.47 -14.15
C ALA A 349 15.46 25.59 -14.95
N TYR A 350 15.60 26.77 -14.31
CA TYR A 350 16.35 27.88 -14.86
C TYR A 350 17.24 28.52 -13.78
N ASP A 351 18.54 28.53 -14.01
CA ASP A 351 19.53 29.13 -13.11
C ASP A 351 19.83 30.58 -13.53
N PHE A 352 19.56 31.53 -12.63
CA PHE A 352 19.85 32.95 -12.79
C PHE A 352 21.27 33.35 -12.31
N GLY A 353 22.10 32.36 -11.91
CA GLY A 353 23.41 32.62 -11.34
C GLY A 353 23.36 33.00 -9.85
N GLY A 354 22.94 32.06 -9.01
CA GLY A 354 22.79 32.20 -7.56
C GLY A 354 21.37 31.98 -7.05
N ILE A 355 20.39 31.92 -7.95
CA ILE A 355 19.00 31.53 -7.67
C ILE A 355 18.51 30.63 -8.80
N THR A 356 17.96 29.47 -8.47
CA THR A 356 17.32 28.57 -9.42
C THR A 356 15.80 28.63 -9.27
N LEU A 357 15.10 28.87 -10.38
CA LEU A 357 13.65 28.67 -10.49
C LEU A 357 13.40 27.24 -10.98
N ARG A 358 12.60 26.47 -10.24
CA ARG A 358 12.19 25.11 -10.62
C ARG A 358 10.67 25.03 -10.72
N SER A 359 10.17 24.34 -11.74
CA SER A 359 8.75 24.03 -11.93
C SER A 359 8.59 22.52 -12.06
N ILE A 360 7.73 21.92 -11.25
CA ILE A 360 7.39 20.49 -11.27
C ILE A 360 5.89 20.40 -11.55
N THR A 361 5.55 19.84 -12.70
CA THR A 361 4.16 19.65 -13.13
C THR A 361 3.87 18.16 -13.23
N GLY A 362 2.78 17.70 -12.66
CA GLY A 362 2.30 16.32 -12.77
C GLY A 362 0.84 16.24 -13.20
N TYR A 363 0.53 15.34 -14.13
CA TYR A 363 -0.83 14.94 -14.47
C TYR A 363 -0.91 13.42 -14.49
N THR A 364 -1.95 12.85 -13.88
CA THR A 364 -2.17 11.41 -13.84
C THR A 364 -3.63 11.09 -14.11
N ASP A 365 -3.90 10.15 -15.04
CA ASP A 365 -5.19 9.49 -15.28
C ASP A 365 -5.06 8.04 -14.82
N PHE A 366 -5.81 7.68 -13.78
CA PHE A 366 -5.75 6.38 -13.11
C PHE A 366 -7.11 5.69 -13.15
N GLY A 367 -7.13 4.41 -13.53
CA GLY A 367 -8.29 3.54 -13.48
C GLY A 367 -7.98 2.20 -12.84
N ALA A 368 -8.87 1.69 -11.99
CA ALA A 368 -8.76 0.37 -11.41
C ALA A 368 -10.12 -0.31 -11.33
N ILE A 369 -10.25 -1.47 -11.96
CA ILE A 369 -11.42 -2.35 -11.83
C ILE A 369 -10.97 -3.59 -11.09
N ARG A 370 -11.74 -4.00 -10.06
CA ARG A 370 -11.50 -5.25 -9.36
C ARG A 370 -12.81 -5.98 -9.05
N THR A 371 -12.74 -7.31 -9.07
CA THR A 371 -13.77 -8.17 -8.53
C THR A 371 -13.16 -9.08 -7.50
N GLN A 372 -13.93 -9.45 -6.50
CA GLN A 372 -13.50 -10.43 -5.50
C GLN A 372 -14.70 -11.19 -4.96
N ASP A 373 -14.46 -12.41 -4.52
CA ASP A 373 -15.40 -13.14 -3.69
C ASP A 373 -15.53 -12.41 -2.35
N SER A 374 -16.73 -12.05 -1.94
CA SER A 374 -16.97 -11.30 -0.71
C SER A 374 -17.42 -12.17 0.47
N ASP A 375 -17.80 -13.40 0.22
CA ASP A 375 -18.15 -14.37 1.28
C ASP A 375 -17.01 -15.33 1.61
N PHE A 376 -15.96 -15.38 0.80
CA PHE A 376 -14.74 -16.17 0.99
C PHE A 376 -14.96 -17.67 1.17
N SER A 377 -15.93 -18.22 0.45
CA SER A 377 -16.24 -19.64 0.48
C SER A 377 -16.39 -20.20 -0.94
N GLY A 378 -16.32 -21.52 -1.07
CA GLY A 378 -16.55 -22.20 -2.34
C GLY A 378 -18.01 -22.19 -2.81
N ASN A 379 -18.87 -21.40 -2.18
CA ASN A 379 -20.30 -21.34 -2.46
C ASN A 379 -20.68 -20.00 -3.08
N GLN A 380 -21.47 -20.01 -4.13
CA GLN A 380 -21.93 -18.82 -4.87
C GLN A 380 -22.91 -17.97 -4.05
N ILE A 381 -22.40 -17.17 -3.10
CA ILE A 381 -23.21 -16.35 -2.21
C ILE A 381 -23.09 -14.87 -2.54
N ALA A 382 -21.87 -14.34 -2.58
CA ALA A 382 -21.68 -12.92 -2.77
C ALA A 382 -20.39 -12.57 -3.54
N ILE A 383 -20.48 -11.54 -4.37
CA ILE A 383 -19.35 -11.00 -5.13
C ILE A 383 -19.31 -9.49 -4.97
N ASP A 384 -18.10 -8.95 -4.82
CA ASP A 384 -17.83 -7.52 -4.84
C ASP A 384 -17.24 -7.10 -6.19
N TYR A 385 -17.72 -5.98 -6.69
CA TYR A 385 -17.17 -5.27 -7.83
C TYR A 385 -16.81 -3.86 -7.40
N GLN A 386 -15.63 -3.39 -7.81
CA GLN A 386 -15.20 -2.02 -7.60
C GLN A 386 -14.64 -1.44 -8.90
N ASP A 387 -15.03 -0.21 -9.22
CA ASP A 387 -14.45 0.60 -10.29
C ASP A 387 -14.03 1.94 -9.68
N THR A 388 -12.75 2.27 -9.79
CA THR A 388 -12.19 3.52 -9.29
C THR A 388 -11.52 4.26 -10.44
N ARG A 389 -11.86 5.53 -10.62
CA ARG A 389 -11.29 6.43 -11.62
C ARG A 389 -10.80 7.68 -10.92
N ALA A 390 -9.62 8.14 -11.27
CA ALA A 390 -9.06 9.36 -10.70
C ALA A 390 -8.25 10.15 -11.72
N GLU A 391 -8.47 11.45 -11.76
CA GLU A 391 -7.66 12.40 -12.48
C GLU A 391 -6.99 13.34 -11.50
N THR A 392 -5.66 13.44 -11.57
CA THR A 392 -4.86 14.22 -10.62
C THR A 392 -3.98 15.18 -11.38
N PHE A 393 -3.99 16.45 -10.99
CA PHE A 393 -3.07 17.49 -11.47
C PHE A 393 -2.32 18.11 -10.30
N SER A 394 -1.03 18.32 -10.45
CA SER A 394 -0.21 19.06 -9.49
C SER A 394 0.76 20.00 -10.15
N GLN A 395 0.99 21.16 -9.52
CA GLN A 395 1.97 22.16 -9.93
C GLN A 395 2.73 22.64 -8.70
N GLU A 396 4.04 22.53 -8.76
CA GLU A 396 4.94 23.09 -7.75
C GLU A 396 5.90 24.06 -8.41
N ILE A 397 6.03 25.27 -7.84
CA ILE A 397 7.01 26.27 -8.26
C ILE A 397 7.91 26.55 -7.07
N GLN A 398 9.22 26.46 -7.29
CA GLN A 398 10.25 26.63 -6.27
C GLN A 398 11.26 27.69 -6.71
N LEU A 399 11.68 28.52 -5.78
CA LEU A 399 12.91 29.33 -5.88
C LEU A 399 13.89 28.81 -4.83
N LEU A 400 15.11 28.50 -5.27
CA LEU A 400 16.17 27.96 -4.42
C LEU A 400 17.44 28.83 -4.55
N SER A 401 18.18 28.99 -3.46
CA SER A 401 19.54 29.49 -3.57
C SER A 401 20.42 28.47 -4.30
N SER A 402 21.24 28.90 -5.24
CA SER A 402 22.24 28.07 -5.95
C SER A 402 23.68 28.55 -5.73
N ASP A 403 23.89 29.57 -4.89
CA ASP A 403 25.20 30.05 -4.52
C ASP A 403 25.82 29.20 -3.40
N THR A 404 26.73 28.30 -3.77
CA THR A 404 27.42 27.39 -2.84
C THR A 404 28.42 28.10 -1.89
N ALA A 405 28.75 29.38 -2.16
CA ALA A 405 29.59 30.17 -1.29
C ALA A 405 28.81 30.95 -0.20
N SER A 406 27.48 30.92 -0.28
CA SER A 406 26.61 31.56 0.70
C SER A 406 26.51 30.77 1.98
N ARG A 407 26.52 31.44 3.14
CA ARG A 407 26.20 30.82 4.43
C ARG A 407 24.69 30.57 4.62
N LEU A 408 23.87 31.02 3.69
CA LEU A 408 22.42 30.91 3.73
C LEU A 408 21.90 30.11 2.54
N ASP A 409 21.43 28.92 2.82
CA ASP A 409 20.68 28.10 1.91
C ASP A 409 19.18 28.25 2.16
N TRP A 410 18.38 28.44 1.09
CA TRP A 410 16.96 28.60 1.25
C TRP A 410 16.17 28.05 0.06
N VAL A 411 14.96 27.64 0.34
CA VAL A 411 13.94 27.30 -0.66
C VAL A 411 12.63 27.94 -0.24
N VAL A 412 11.94 28.54 -1.21
CA VAL A 412 10.54 28.95 -1.06
C VAL A 412 9.72 28.38 -2.20
N GLY A 413 8.50 27.98 -1.92
CA GLY A 413 7.67 27.34 -2.94
C GLY A 413 6.18 27.57 -2.74
N ALA A 414 5.47 27.40 -3.85
CA ALA A 414 4.02 27.36 -3.93
C ALA A 414 3.60 26.05 -4.59
N TYR A 415 2.58 25.43 -4.04
CA TYR A 415 2.05 24.14 -4.49
C TYR A 415 0.55 24.23 -4.71
N TYR A 416 0.09 23.71 -5.83
CA TYR A 416 -1.31 23.48 -6.15
C TYR A 416 -1.54 22.01 -6.48
N PHE A 417 -2.63 21.46 -6.02
CA PHE A 417 -3.03 20.08 -6.28
C PHE A 417 -4.55 20.02 -6.47
N HIS A 418 -4.97 19.29 -7.50
CA HIS A 418 -6.34 19.01 -7.80
C HIS A 418 -6.51 17.52 -8.11
N ASP A 419 -7.48 16.86 -7.47
CA ASP A 419 -7.74 15.44 -7.58
C ASP A 419 -9.24 15.20 -7.67
N GLU A 420 -9.68 14.63 -8.77
CA GLU A 420 -11.08 14.21 -8.98
C GLU A 420 -11.15 12.69 -8.95
N LEU A 421 -12.00 12.14 -8.10
CA LEU A 421 -12.13 10.72 -7.88
C LEU A 421 -13.58 10.28 -7.95
N THR A 422 -13.84 9.23 -8.71
CA THR A 422 -15.10 8.49 -8.73
C THR A 422 -14.85 7.04 -8.33
N GLY A 423 -15.60 6.56 -7.35
CA GLY A 423 -15.57 5.17 -6.92
C GLY A 423 -16.97 4.57 -6.99
N VAL A 424 -17.09 3.42 -7.64
CA VAL A 424 -18.30 2.60 -7.67
C VAL A 424 -18.02 1.29 -6.94
N PHE A 425 -18.86 0.96 -5.99
CA PHE A 425 -18.80 -0.31 -5.28
C PHE A 425 -20.15 -1.04 -5.40
N ILE A 426 -20.11 -2.29 -5.80
CA ILE A 426 -21.29 -3.14 -5.92
C ILE A 426 -21.04 -4.42 -5.14
N ASN A 427 -21.88 -4.69 -4.14
CA ASN A 427 -21.98 -6.00 -3.51
C ASN A 427 -23.22 -6.70 -4.04
N GLN A 428 -23.03 -7.85 -4.62
CA GLN A 428 -24.11 -8.66 -5.14
C GLN A 428 -24.23 -9.95 -4.34
N GLN A 429 -25.41 -10.21 -3.79
CA GLN A 429 -25.74 -11.45 -3.10
C GLN A 429 -26.63 -12.33 -4.00
N LEU A 430 -26.21 -13.58 -4.19
CA LEU A 430 -26.87 -14.50 -5.11
C LEU A 430 -27.98 -15.31 -4.40
N PRO A 431 -29.15 -15.49 -5.04
CA PRO A 431 -30.34 -16.07 -4.37
C PRO A 431 -30.29 -17.58 -4.14
N ARG A 432 -29.30 -18.27 -4.67
CA ARG A 432 -29.39 -19.74 -4.87
C ARG A 432 -29.21 -20.60 -3.62
N ILE A 433 -28.50 -20.14 -2.63
CA ILE A 433 -28.07 -20.98 -1.48
C ILE A 433 -28.96 -20.81 -0.25
N ILE A 434 -29.78 -19.79 -0.25
CA ILE A 434 -30.53 -19.39 0.95
C ILE A 434 -31.81 -20.15 1.14
N ARG A 435 -32.21 -20.97 0.18
CA ARG A 435 -33.49 -21.73 0.24
C ARG A 435 -33.58 -22.77 1.35
N ASN A 436 -32.46 -23.24 1.89
CA ASN A 436 -32.49 -24.41 2.77
C ASN A 436 -32.04 -24.18 4.22
N VAL A 437 -31.57 -22.99 4.59
CA VAL A 437 -30.86 -22.82 5.88
C VAL A 437 -31.74 -22.48 7.07
N THR A 438 -32.84 -21.78 6.93
CA THR A 438 -33.87 -21.65 7.97
C THR A 438 -35.18 -21.09 7.45
N PRO A 439 -36.35 -21.58 7.95
CA PRO A 439 -37.68 -21.04 7.56
C PRO A 439 -37.96 -19.62 8.05
N ASN A 440 -37.14 -19.05 8.94
CA ASN A 440 -37.42 -17.82 9.66
C ASN A 440 -36.46 -16.63 9.41
N LEU A 441 -35.48 -16.77 8.52
CA LEU A 441 -34.60 -15.62 8.16
C LEU A 441 -35.08 -14.97 6.88
N ASN A 442 -35.98 -13.97 7.03
CA ASN A 442 -36.56 -13.21 5.91
C ASN A 442 -35.57 -12.42 5.05
N LEU A 443 -34.32 -12.29 5.45
CA LEU A 443 -33.26 -11.57 4.70
C LEU A 443 -32.63 -12.44 3.60
N ALA A 444 -32.87 -13.71 3.65
CA ALA A 444 -32.13 -14.70 2.88
C ALA A 444 -32.87 -15.24 1.65
N GLN A 445 -34.16 -15.00 1.52
CA GLN A 445 -34.96 -15.67 0.50
C GLN A 445 -34.92 -15.03 -0.88
N ASN A 446 -34.44 -13.81 -1.01
CA ASN A 446 -34.68 -13.00 -2.20
C ASN A 446 -33.44 -12.65 -3.03
N GLY A 447 -32.25 -12.95 -2.54
CA GLY A 447 -31.06 -12.34 -3.09
C GLY A 447 -31.14 -10.81 -2.93
N GLY A 448 -30.05 -10.14 -3.12
CA GLY A 448 -30.01 -8.69 -2.97
C GLY A 448 -28.63 -8.16 -3.25
N GLY A 449 -28.41 -6.94 -2.89
CA GLY A 449 -27.11 -6.29 -2.99
C GLY A 449 -27.27 -4.81 -2.78
N PHE A 450 -26.16 -4.13 -2.82
CA PHE A 450 -26.15 -2.68 -2.80
C PHE A 450 -25.18 -2.13 -3.85
N TYR A 451 -25.47 -0.95 -4.30
CA TYR A 451 -24.68 -0.13 -5.20
C TYR A 451 -24.32 1.15 -4.45
N ASP A 452 -23.04 1.44 -4.37
CA ASP A 452 -22.53 2.70 -3.82
C ASP A 452 -21.76 3.44 -4.90
N GLU A 453 -22.04 4.72 -5.07
CA GLU A 453 -21.25 5.63 -5.88
C GLU A 453 -20.71 6.75 -4.98
N GLN A 454 -19.41 6.99 -5.07
CA GLN A 454 -18.70 8.03 -4.33
C GLN A 454 -17.98 8.92 -5.33
N ARG A 455 -18.11 10.24 -5.17
CA ARG A 455 -17.34 11.23 -5.90
C ARG A 455 -16.64 12.12 -4.89
N ALA A 456 -15.37 12.31 -5.07
CA ALA A 456 -14.57 13.16 -4.19
C ALA A 456 -13.71 14.09 -5.04
N THR A 457 -13.73 15.38 -4.72
CA THR A 457 -12.78 16.34 -5.28
C THR A 457 -11.94 16.90 -4.15
N THR A 458 -10.64 16.97 -4.35
CA THR A 458 -9.71 17.59 -3.39
C THR A 458 -8.91 18.66 -4.09
N GLU A 459 -9.04 19.89 -3.63
CA GLU A 459 -8.16 21.01 -4.00
C GLU A 459 -7.26 21.36 -2.83
N SER A 460 -5.95 21.45 -3.07
CA SER A 460 -4.96 21.82 -2.05
C SER A 460 -4.09 22.96 -2.56
N VAL A 461 -3.98 24.02 -1.76
CA VAL A 461 -3.06 25.12 -1.99
C VAL A 461 -2.11 25.22 -0.81
N ALA A 462 -0.81 25.35 -1.09
CA ALA A 462 0.16 25.51 -0.03
C ALA A 462 1.28 26.49 -0.41
N PHE A 463 1.80 27.20 0.59
CA PHE A 463 3.00 28.01 0.52
C PHE A 463 3.98 27.58 1.59
N TYR A 464 5.25 27.46 1.24
CA TYR A 464 6.27 27.02 2.16
C TYR A 464 7.60 27.73 1.96
N GLY A 465 8.41 27.69 2.98
CA GLY A 465 9.80 28.13 2.94
C GLY A 465 10.62 27.42 3.99
N GLN A 466 11.87 27.16 3.66
CA GLN A 466 12.87 26.63 4.57
C GLN A 466 14.18 27.36 4.31
N ALA A 467 14.89 27.68 5.39
CA ALA A 467 16.21 28.28 5.31
C ALA A 467 17.15 27.58 6.29
N THR A 468 18.37 27.31 5.85
CA THR A 468 19.49 26.80 6.63
C THR A 468 20.57 27.85 6.66
N TYR A 469 20.94 28.30 7.84
CA TYR A 469 21.97 29.31 8.04
C TYR A 469 23.15 28.75 8.82
N GLU A 470 24.35 28.89 8.26
CA GLU A 470 25.59 28.57 8.94
C GLU A 470 25.96 29.71 9.90
N VAL A 471 25.65 29.51 11.20
CA VAL A 471 25.80 30.54 12.25
C VAL A 471 27.28 30.79 12.54
N VAL A 472 28.03 29.73 12.65
CA VAL A 472 29.50 29.69 12.71
C VAL A 472 29.93 28.48 11.89
N ASP A 473 31.22 28.44 11.55
CA ASP A 473 31.74 27.33 10.74
C ASP A 473 31.34 25.98 11.34
N ASN A 474 30.79 25.12 10.50
CA ASN A 474 30.29 23.76 10.83
C ASN A 474 29.00 23.70 11.70
N LEU A 475 28.42 24.82 12.12
CA LEU A 475 27.17 24.84 12.89
C LEU A 475 26.05 25.49 12.08
N ARG A 476 25.06 24.71 11.71
CA ARG A 476 23.92 25.17 10.91
C ARG A 476 22.62 25.10 11.72
N VAL A 477 21.74 26.05 11.44
CA VAL A 477 20.38 26.10 11.99
C VAL A 477 19.42 26.15 10.82
N THR A 478 18.49 25.20 10.79
CA THR A 478 17.44 25.11 9.77
C THR A 478 16.10 25.47 10.38
N ALA A 479 15.35 26.37 9.74
CA ALA A 479 13.97 26.68 10.08
C ALA A 479 13.09 26.64 8.84
N GLY A 480 11.95 25.99 8.93
CA GLY A 480 11.00 25.87 7.84
C GLY A 480 9.56 25.93 8.32
N ILE A 481 8.69 26.45 7.46
CA ILE A 481 7.24 26.53 7.69
C ILE A 481 6.49 26.28 6.38
N ARG A 482 5.34 25.61 6.48
CA ARG A 482 4.37 25.45 5.39
C ARG A 482 2.97 25.70 5.91
N TRP A 483 2.23 26.48 5.16
CA TRP A 483 0.79 26.63 5.33
C TRP A 483 0.07 25.87 4.21
N THR A 484 -0.93 25.07 4.54
CA THR A 484 -1.72 24.28 3.60
C THR A 484 -3.19 24.49 3.87
N GLU A 485 -3.99 24.70 2.82
CA GLU A 485 -5.46 24.67 2.84
C GLU A 485 -5.94 23.59 1.87
N ASP A 486 -6.67 22.60 2.39
CA ASP A 486 -7.36 21.58 1.61
C ASP A 486 -8.86 21.92 1.60
N THR A 487 -9.45 22.02 0.41
CA THR A 487 -10.90 22.04 0.22
C THR A 487 -11.29 20.68 -0.34
N LYS A 488 -12.20 19.98 0.33
CA LYS A 488 -12.68 18.67 -0.12
C LYS A 488 -14.19 18.72 -0.32
N ASP A 489 -14.62 18.27 -1.50
CA ASP A 489 -16.01 18.04 -1.82
C ASP A 489 -16.26 16.53 -1.87
N PHE A 490 -17.34 16.08 -1.29
CA PHE A 490 -17.69 14.66 -1.26
C PHE A 490 -19.18 14.46 -1.55
N ALA A 491 -19.47 13.60 -2.50
CA ALA A 491 -20.81 13.17 -2.82
C ALA A 491 -20.92 11.65 -2.73
N PHE A 492 -21.97 11.17 -2.11
CA PHE A 492 -22.24 9.75 -1.92
C PHE A 492 -23.69 9.43 -2.29
N ALA A 493 -23.90 8.34 -3.01
CA ALA A 493 -25.21 7.80 -3.26
C ALA A 493 -25.23 6.28 -3.06
N ASN A 494 -26.25 5.80 -2.37
CA ASN A 494 -26.47 4.37 -2.11
C ASN A 494 -27.82 3.93 -2.64
N ALA A 495 -27.85 2.79 -3.32
CA ALA A 495 -29.06 2.15 -3.77
C ALA A 495 -29.07 0.67 -3.38
N ASN A 496 -30.13 0.21 -2.75
CA ASN A 496 -30.33 -1.20 -2.46
C ASN A 496 -31.13 -1.88 -3.57
N ALA A 497 -30.65 -3.01 -4.07
CA ALA A 497 -31.38 -3.89 -4.95
C ALA A 497 -32.04 -5.00 -4.13
N VAL A 498 -33.37 -5.11 -4.24
CA VAL A 498 -34.14 -6.18 -3.61
C VAL A 498 -34.78 -7.02 -4.71
N LEU A 499 -34.55 -8.32 -4.71
CA LEU A 499 -35.24 -9.23 -5.61
C LEU A 499 -36.68 -9.46 -5.19
N PRO A 500 -37.64 -9.67 -6.13
CA PRO A 500 -39.05 -9.90 -5.81
C PRO A 500 -39.23 -11.16 -4.96
N THR A 501 -40.16 -11.05 -4.01
CA THR A 501 -40.34 -11.99 -2.89
C THR A 501 -41.06 -13.28 -3.17
N SER A 502 -41.64 -13.51 -4.32
CA SER A 502 -42.39 -14.74 -4.57
C SER A 502 -42.55 -15.10 -6.04
N GLY A 503 -42.38 -16.38 -6.36
CA GLY A 503 -42.96 -17.02 -7.56
C GLY A 503 -42.12 -16.96 -8.81
N THR A 504 -41.05 -16.23 -8.89
CA THR A 504 -40.18 -16.24 -10.06
C THR A 504 -39.14 -17.36 -9.98
N PRO A 505 -39.01 -18.17 -11.06
CA PRO A 505 -37.95 -19.17 -11.10
C PRO A 505 -36.60 -18.51 -10.94
N ALA A 506 -35.64 -19.24 -10.35
CA ALA A 506 -34.23 -18.80 -10.26
C ALA A 506 -33.78 -18.26 -11.62
N VAL A 507 -33.21 -17.05 -11.62
CA VAL A 507 -32.69 -16.46 -12.87
C VAL A 507 -31.67 -17.43 -13.44
N PRO A 508 -31.79 -17.89 -14.68
CA PRO A 508 -30.83 -18.83 -15.25
C PRO A 508 -29.42 -18.25 -15.22
N GLN A 509 -28.42 -19.10 -14.94
CA GLN A 509 -27.03 -18.77 -15.02
C GLN A 509 -26.73 -18.20 -16.43
N GLY A 510 -26.21 -16.97 -16.50
CA GLY A 510 -25.92 -16.28 -17.77
C GLY A 510 -26.92 -15.20 -18.18
N THR A 511 -27.97 -14.94 -17.40
CA THR A 511 -28.87 -13.81 -17.68
C THR A 511 -28.17 -12.51 -17.37
N ALA A 512 -27.89 -11.72 -18.40
CA ALA A 512 -27.28 -10.40 -18.24
C ALA A 512 -28.27 -9.44 -17.55
N ILE A 513 -27.81 -8.74 -16.54
CA ILE A 513 -28.55 -7.63 -15.94
C ILE A 513 -28.02 -6.33 -16.50
N THR A 514 -28.97 -5.53 -16.86
CA THR A 514 -28.73 -4.19 -17.38
C THR A 514 -28.79 -3.18 -16.23
N LEU A 515 -27.65 -2.64 -15.84
CA LEU A 515 -27.55 -1.50 -14.94
C LEU A 515 -27.61 -0.21 -15.77
N ASN A 516 -28.47 0.72 -15.40
CA ASN A 516 -28.48 2.04 -16.05
C ASN A 516 -27.31 2.84 -15.45
N THR A 517 -26.18 2.81 -16.13
CA THR A 517 -24.92 3.48 -15.73
C THR A 517 -24.88 4.94 -16.20
N GLY A 518 -26.02 5.57 -16.43
CA GLY A 518 -26.01 7.02 -16.47
C GLY A 518 -25.48 7.54 -15.13
N PRO A 519 -24.56 8.52 -15.09
CA PRO A 519 -24.14 9.11 -13.83
C PRO A 519 -25.39 9.50 -13.05
N ILE A 520 -25.40 9.21 -11.74
CA ILE A 520 -26.46 9.69 -10.87
C ILE A 520 -26.50 11.21 -11.07
N PRO A 521 -27.61 11.80 -11.51
CA PRO A 521 -27.64 13.22 -11.85
C PRO A 521 -27.28 14.04 -10.59
N ASP A 522 -26.48 15.09 -10.75
CA ASP A 522 -26.02 15.96 -9.66
C ASP A 522 -27.17 16.46 -8.78
N SER A 523 -28.37 16.59 -9.34
CA SER A 523 -29.60 16.89 -8.61
C SER A 523 -30.04 15.80 -7.61
N ALA A 524 -29.52 14.58 -7.69
CA ALA A 524 -29.80 13.50 -6.73
C ALA A 524 -28.87 13.58 -5.50
N PHE A 525 -27.72 14.23 -5.64
CA PHE A 525 -26.82 14.53 -4.54
C PHE A 525 -27.33 15.81 -3.84
N GLY A 526 -27.95 15.71 -2.71
CA GLY A 526 -28.42 16.88 -1.95
C GLY A 526 -29.88 16.81 -1.50
N ALA A 527 -30.63 15.82 -1.95
CA ALA A 527 -32.01 15.60 -1.48
C ALA A 527 -32.04 14.39 -0.54
N GLN A 528 -31.91 14.63 0.77
CA GLN A 528 -32.20 13.59 1.75
C GLN A 528 -33.67 13.13 1.59
N GLY A 529 -33.86 11.85 1.30
CA GLY A 529 -35.16 11.20 1.33
C GLY A 529 -35.99 11.17 0.05
N ALA A 530 -35.45 11.59 -1.09
CA ALA A 530 -36.12 11.38 -2.36
C ALA A 530 -35.83 9.98 -2.90
N ALA A 531 -36.80 9.06 -2.77
CA ALA A 531 -36.74 7.77 -3.43
C ALA A 531 -36.84 8.00 -4.97
N THR A 532 -35.74 7.91 -5.66
CA THR A 532 -35.71 7.84 -7.13
C THR A 532 -35.55 6.39 -7.54
N ASN A 533 -36.48 5.91 -8.38
CA ASN A 533 -36.36 4.58 -8.98
C ASN A 533 -35.22 4.61 -10.01
N CYS A 534 -34.10 4.00 -9.69
CA CYS A 534 -33.03 3.79 -10.65
C CYS A 534 -33.29 2.54 -11.46
N THR A 535 -33.51 2.69 -12.78
CA THR A 535 -33.64 1.56 -13.69
C THR A 535 -32.27 1.27 -14.29
N TYR A 536 -31.74 0.11 -14.05
CA TYR A 536 -30.42 -0.29 -14.53
C TYR A 536 -30.49 -0.81 -15.97
N THR A 537 -29.80 -0.15 -16.90
CA THR A 537 -29.71 -0.60 -18.31
C THR A 537 -28.25 -0.67 -18.77
N THR A 538 -27.68 -1.82 -18.80
CA THR A 538 -26.36 -2.22 -19.33
C THR A 538 -25.10 -1.83 -18.55
N PHE A 539 -24.48 -2.84 -17.98
CA PHE A 539 -23.08 -2.82 -17.52
C PHE A 539 -22.12 -2.76 -18.73
N PRO A 540 -20.86 -2.28 -18.53
CA PRO A 540 -19.84 -2.50 -19.53
C PRO A 540 -19.75 -3.99 -19.86
N PRO A 541 -19.27 -4.39 -21.04
CA PRO A 541 -19.48 -5.70 -21.62
C PRO A 541 -19.26 -6.82 -20.61
N PRO A 542 -20.11 -7.86 -20.63
CA PRO A 542 -20.08 -8.92 -19.64
C PRO A 542 -18.70 -9.58 -19.63
N ARG A 543 -17.96 -9.36 -18.58
CA ARG A 543 -16.73 -10.12 -18.32
C ARG A 543 -17.14 -11.52 -17.86
N PRO A 544 -16.45 -12.59 -18.29
CA PRO A 544 -16.81 -13.94 -17.89
C PRO A 544 -16.82 -14.07 -16.37
N GLY A 545 -17.95 -14.50 -15.82
CA GLY A 545 -18.13 -14.74 -14.38
C GLY A 545 -18.97 -13.71 -13.63
N PHE A 546 -19.29 -12.55 -14.24
CA PHE A 546 -20.16 -11.56 -13.61
C PHE A 546 -21.62 -11.75 -14.07
N GLN A 547 -22.50 -12.08 -13.13
CA GLN A 547 -23.94 -12.16 -13.38
C GLN A 547 -24.66 -11.08 -12.59
N CYS A 548 -25.22 -10.14 -13.28
CA CYS A 548 -26.08 -9.13 -12.69
C CYS A 548 -27.54 -9.64 -12.57
N LEU A 549 -28.31 -9.13 -11.60
CA LEU A 549 -29.69 -9.53 -11.32
C LEU A 549 -30.69 -8.82 -12.24
N ALA A 550 -31.68 -9.54 -12.77
CA ALA A 550 -32.69 -9.02 -13.71
C ALA A 550 -33.57 -7.96 -13.07
N ALA A 551 -33.76 -6.90 -13.83
CA ALA A 551 -34.76 -5.85 -13.74
C ALA A 551 -35.54 -5.77 -12.42
N ASN A 552 -35.02 -5.04 -11.45
CA ASN A 552 -35.83 -4.52 -10.35
C ASN A 552 -35.43 -3.10 -10.03
N THR A 553 -36.41 -2.33 -9.65
CA THR A 553 -36.26 -0.95 -9.22
C THR A 553 -35.30 -0.92 -8.01
N ALA A 554 -34.07 -0.45 -8.23
CA ALA A 554 -33.26 -0.03 -7.12
C ALA A 554 -33.86 1.23 -6.51
N VAL A 555 -34.02 1.23 -5.20
CA VAL A 555 -34.44 2.41 -4.47
C VAL A 555 -33.19 3.10 -3.96
N LEU A 556 -33.00 4.34 -4.38
CA LEU A 556 -31.97 5.20 -3.80
C LEU A 556 -32.27 5.36 -2.31
N THR A 557 -31.43 4.82 -1.45
CA THR A 557 -31.65 4.80 -0.01
C THR A 557 -31.00 5.99 0.71
N GLY A 558 -30.07 6.69 0.05
CA GLY A 558 -29.43 7.90 0.57
C GLY A 558 -28.59 8.57 -0.51
N ALA A 559 -28.54 9.88 -0.50
CA ALA A 559 -27.55 10.66 -1.23
C ALA A 559 -27.11 11.82 -0.32
N THR A 560 -25.83 12.06 -0.26
CA THR A 560 -25.25 13.16 0.51
C THR A 560 -24.25 13.92 -0.33
N TYR A 561 -24.17 15.21 -0.15
CA TYR A 561 -23.11 16.08 -0.65
C TYR A 561 -22.68 17.00 0.49
N ASP A 562 -21.35 17.12 0.66
CA ASP A 562 -20.79 18.00 1.67
C ASP A 562 -19.44 18.58 1.20
N THR A 563 -19.09 19.73 1.73
CA THR A 563 -17.83 20.42 1.50
C THR A 563 -17.15 20.73 2.83
N ALA A 564 -15.90 20.38 2.95
CA ALA A 564 -15.10 20.68 4.14
C ALA A 564 -13.77 21.36 3.78
N LYS A 565 -13.30 22.24 4.67
CA LYS A 565 -12.01 22.91 4.55
C LYS A 565 -11.13 22.63 5.75
N PHE A 566 -9.92 22.15 5.46
CA PHE A 566 -8.91 21.83 6.45
C PHE A 566 -7.70 22.73 6.27
N ARG A 567 -7.29 23.44 7.32
CA ARG A 567 -6.14 24.34 7.30
C ARG A 567 -5.13 23.93 8.33
N LYS A 568 -3.89 23.76 7.91
CA LYS A 568 -2.79 23.39 8.82
C LYS A 568 -1.51 24.14 8.48
N ALA A 569 -0.80 24.51 9.54
CA ALA A 569 0.57 24.96 9.47
C ALA A 569 1.49 23.85 10.00
N THR A 570 2.45 23.43 9.21
CA THR A 570 3.53 22.53 9.64
C THR A 570 4.85 23.28 9.66
N TRP A 571 5.74 22.90 10.57
CA TRP A 571 7.01 23.56 10.74
C TRP A 571 8.11 22.58 11.15
N ARG A 572 9.33 22.99 10.90
CA ARG A 572 10.54 22.30 11.30
C ARG A 572 11.56 23.27 11.87
N LEU A 573 12.23 22.87 12.94
CA LEU A 573 13.42 23.50 13.46
C LEU A 573 14.48 22.42 13.65
N ALA A 574 15.68 22.64 13.11
CA ALA A 574 16.80 21.72 13.29
C ALA A 574 18.10 22.50 13.56
N VAL A 575 19.01 21.83 14.22
CA VAL A 575 20.39 22.25 14.40
C VAL A 575 21.28 21.05 14.04
N ASP A 576 22.32 21.32 13.29
CA ASP A 576 23.32 20.33 12.94
C ASP A 576 24.72 20.88 13.07
N TYR A 577 25.66 20.01 13.42
CA TYR A 577 27.05 20.34 13.69
C TYR A 577 28.00 19.28 13.14
N ASP A 578 28.90 19.71 12.25
CA ASP A 578 29.97 18.84 11.76
C ASP A 578 31.10 18.82 12.79
N VAL A 579 31.17 17.72 13.57
CA VAL A 579 32.23 17.49 14.56
C VAL A 579 33.59 17.36 13.86
N THR A 580 33.56 16.72 12.71
CA THR A 580 34.63 16.62 11.71
C THR A 580 33.99 16.63 10.33
N PRO A 581 34.73 16.76 9.23
CA PRO A 581 34.15 16.68 7.87
C PRO A 581 33.39 15.37 7.60
N ASP A 582 33.70 14.31 8.35
CA ASP A 582 33.12 12.98 8.20
C ASP A 582 32.08 12.62 9.27
N ASN A 583 31.80 13.51 10.22
CA ASN A 583 30.93 13.21 11.36
C ASN A 583 29.97 14.35 11.67
N LEU A 584 28.70 14.14 11.35
CA LEU A 584 27.60 15.06 11.58
C LEU A 584 26.79 14.64 12.81
N LEU A 585 26.49 15.58 13.70
CA LEU A 585 25.47 15.47 14.75
C LEU A 585 24.29 16.37 14.42
N TYR A 586 23.08 15.91 14.65
CA TYR A 586 21.90 16.77 14.46
C TYR A 586 20.81 16.54 15.51
N ALA A 587 19.98 17.56 15.69
CA ALA A 587 18.74 17.47 16.45
C ALA A 587 17.64 18.25 15.73
N SER A 588 16.43 17.73 15.75
CA SER A 588 15.29 18.41 15.10
C SER A 588 13.97 18.22 15.85
N VAL A 589 13.08 19.20 15.64
CA VAL A 589 11.66 19.09 15.96
C VAL A 589 10.88 19.41 14.70
N SER A 590 9.96 18.53 14.32
CA SER A 590 9.14 18.69 13.12
C SER A 590 7.70 18.31 13.38
N THR A 591 6.79 18.86 12.57
CA THR A 591 5.37 18.56 12.61
C THR A 591 4.90 18.03 11.25
N GLY A 592 3.89 17.17 11.27
CA GLY A 592 3.23 16.65 10.10
C GLY A 592 1.74 16.47 10.37
N PHE A 593 0.97 16.30 9.30
CA PHE A 593 -0.45 16.02 9.40
C PHE A 593 -0.92 15.13 8.25
N ARG A 594 -2.00 14.41 8.48
CA ARG A 594 -2.85 13.81 7.46
C ARG A 594 -4.15 14.59 7.41
N SER A 595 -4.64 14.91 6.21
CA SER A 595 -5.84 15.73 6.04
C SER A 595 -7.07 15.04 6.60
N GLY A 596 -8.07 15.83 6.99
CA GLY A 596 -9.40 15.34 7.32
C GLY A 596 -10.16 14.87 6.09
N GLY A 597 -11.35 14.33 6.28
CA GLY A 597 -12.16 13.79 5.20
C GLY A 597 -13.59 13.53 5.61
N PHE A 598 -14.27 12.72 4.78
CA PHE A 598 -15.67 12.37 4.95
C PHE A 598 -15.86 10.90 5.25
N ASN A 599 -16.86 10.57 6.04
CA ASN A 599 -17.38 9.23 6.18
C ASN A 599 -18.38 8.94 5.06
N SER A 600 -18.30 7.76 4.45
CA SER A 600 -19.30 7.33 3.47
C SER A 600 -20.68 7.27 4.11
N GLY A 601 -21.65 7.89 3.48
CA GLY A 601 -22.96 8.23 4.06
C GLY A 601 -23.95 7.09 4.27
N GLN A 602 -23.51 5.88 4.55
CA GLN A 602 -24.38 4.79 4.95
C GLN A 602 -24.81 4.92 6.41
N GLY A 603 -25.73 5.82 6.69
CA GLY A 603 -26.22 5.87 8.06
C GLY A 603 -27.14 7.04 8.39
N PRO A 604 -27.88 6.97 9.52
CA PRO A 604 -28.68 8.10 9.96
C PRO A 604 -27.78 9.30 10.21
N ALA A 605 -28.31 10.49 10.02
CA ALA A 605 -27.69 11.82 10.19
C ALA A 605 -27.03 12.07 11.57
N ALA A 606 -27.02 11.08 12.46
CA ALA A 606 -26.41 11.13 13.79
C ALA A 606 -24.92 10.70 13.82
N LEU A 607 -24.39 10.14 12.74
CA LEU A 607 -22.96 9.80 12.66
C LEU A 607 -22.21 11.02 12.12
N GLN A 608 -21.01 11.27 12.66
CA GLN A 608 -20.19 12.40 12.21
C GLN A 608 -19.90 12.28 10.71
N PRO A 609 -20.36 13.22 9.89
CA PRO A 609 -20.16 13.15 8.43
C PRO A 609 -18.70 13.36 8.04
N THR A 610 -17.94 14.07 8.88
CA THR A 610 -16.53 14.42 8.65
C THR A 610 -15.67 13.96 9.82
N PHE A 611 -14.39 13.76 9.53
CA PHE A 611 -13.35 13.59 10.53
C PHE A 611 -12.25 14.64 10.31
N ASP A 612 -11.62 15.05 11.39
CA ASP A 612 -10.61 16.10 11.43
C ASP A 612 -9.23 15.60 11.00
N PRO A 613 -8.29 16.49 10.63
CA PRO A 613 -6.89 16.12 10.43
C PRO A 613 -6.27 15.50 11.69
N GLU A 614 -5.44 14.47 11.49
CA GLU A 614 -4.54 13.96 12.53
C GLU A 614 -3.18 14.64 12.47
N GLU A 615 -2.52 14.78 13.59
CA GLU A 615 -1.28 15.55 13.74
C GLU A 615 -0.18 14.74 14.43
N VAL A 616 1.06 14.99 14.03
CA VAL A 616 2.25 14.49 14.73
C VAL A 616 3.20 15.62 15.08
N THR A 617 3.82 15.52 16.26
CA THR A 617 5.01 16.27 16.64
C THR A 617 6.13 15.27 16.90
N ALA A 618 7.21 15.36 16.15
CA ALA A 618 8.37 14.48 16.23
C ALA A 618 9.60 15.24 16.75
N TYR A 619 10.30 14.59 17.66
CA TYR A 619 11.62 15.00 18.16
C TYR A 619 12.63 13.95 17.73
N GLU A 620 13.73 14.36 17.14
CA GLU A 620 14.77 13.45 16.65
C GLU A 620 16.16 14.00 16.98
N ILE A 621 17.04 13.10 17.37
CA ILE A 621 18.49 13.36 17.45
C ILE A 621 19.20 12.25 16.66
N GLY A 622 20.26 12.58 15.97
CA GLY A 622 21.01 11.58 15.21
C GLY A 622 22.44 11.98 14.95
N SER A 623 23.16 11.02 14.41
CA SER A 623 24.56 11.14 14.04
C SER A 623 24.81 10.38 12.74
N LYS A 624 25.55 11.00 11.82
CA LYS A 624 26.01 10.38 10.59
C LYS A 624 27.53 10.41 10.56
N ASN A 625 28.12 9.23 10.36
CA ASN A 625 29.54 9.08 10.60
C ASN A 625 30.20 8.23 9.53
N ARG A 626 31.39 8.63 9.12
CA ARG A 626 32.36 7.86 8.34
C ARG A 626 33.64 7.71 9.15
N PHE A 627 34.23 6.52 9.16
CA PHE A 627 35.44 6.20 9.89
C PHE A 627 36.39 5.40 9.02
N PHE A 628 37.68 5.37 9.41
CA PHE A 628 38.70 4.53 8.79
C PHE A 628 38.82 4.75 7.27
N ASP A 629 39.11 5.97 6.86
CA ASP A 629 39.20 6.35 5.43
C ASP A 629 37.99 5.94 4.64
N ASN A 630 36.79 6.23 5.17
CA ASN A 630 35.50 5.95 4.56
C ASN A 630 35.18 4.44 4.29
N THR A 631 35.84 3.52 5.02
CA THR A 631 35.52 2.08 4.94
C THR A 631 34.36 1.66 5.85
N VAL A 632 34.02 2.48 6.86
CA VAL A 632 32.90 2.27 7.79
C VAL A 632 31.97 3.48 7.75
N GLN A 633 30.71 3.25 7.46
CA GLN A 633 29.62 4.22 7.60
C GLN A 633 28.67 3.77 8.69
N LEU A 634 28.40 4.63 9.69
CA LEU A 634 27.48 4.33 10.79
C LEU A 634 26.55 5.53 11.01
N ASN A 635 25.25 5.32 10.73
CA ASN A 635 24.22 6.31 10.97
C ASN A 635 23.33 5.87 12.13
N LEU A 636 23.09 6.78 13.08
CA LEU A 636 22.28 6.53 14.28
C LEU A 636 21.19 7.59 14.38
N ALA A 637 20.00 7.18 14.81
CA ALA A 637 18.91 8.10 15.12
C ALA A 637 18.16 7.61 16.36
N ALA A 638 17.69 8.55 17.18
CA ALA A 638 16.73 8.28 18.25
C ALA A 638 15.58 9.29 18.13
N PHE A 639 14.36 8.82 18.31
CA PHE A 639 13.17 9.62 18.08
C PHE A 639 12.10 9.46 19.14
N TYR A 640 11.25 10.49 19.27
CA TYR A 640 10.04 10.47 20.07
C TYR A 640 8.92 11.21 19.33
N ASN A 641 7.85 10.50 18.98
CA ASN A 641 6.70 11.01 18.23
C ASN A 641 5.46 11.03 19.12
N ARG A 642 4.70 12.12 19.06
CA ARG A 642 3.39 12.26 19.71
C ARG A 642 2.34 12.44 18.65
N TYR A 643 1.32 11.58 18.67
CA TYR A 643 0.21 11.57 17.74
C TYR A 643 -1.06 12.06 18.43
N ASN A 644 -1.80 12.94 17.79
CA ASN A 644 -3.07 13.48 18.27
C ASN A 644 -4.15 13.31 17.22
N GLY A 645 -5.35 12.91 17.66
CA GLY A 645 -6.50 12.76 16.78
C GLY A 645 -6.31 11.70 15.70
N LEU A 646 -5.73 10.55 16.07
CA LEU A 646 -5.54 9.44 15.14
C LEU A 646 -6.83 9.10 14.42
N GLN A 647 -6.75 8.99 13.09
CA GLN A 647 -7.87 8.59 12.23
C GLN A 647 -7.92 7.07 12.16
N GLU A 648 -8.78 6.49 12.99
CA GLU A 648 -8.95 5.03 13.08
C GLU A 648 -10.27 4.59 12.47
N GLN A 649 -10.26 3.45 11.78
CA GLN A 649 -11.45 2.85 11.22
C GLN A 649 -12.23 2.10 12.30
N ARG A 650 -13.47 2.48 12.49
CA ARG A 650 -14.36 1.90 13.49
C ARG A 650 -15.56 1.24 12.85
N GLN A 651 -15.93 0.07 13.35
CA GLN A 651 -17.13 -0.65 12.93
C GLN A 651 -18.29 -0.31 13.88
N VAL A 652 -19.32 0.36 13.37
CA VAL A 652 -20.48 0.76 14.16
C VAL A 652 -21.68 -0.09 13.75
N PRO A 653 -22.31 -0.84 14.69
CA PRO A 653 -23.52 -1.58 14.40
C PRO A 653 -24.68 -0.65 14.04
N GLN A 654 -25.37 -0.92 12.94
CA GLN A 654 -26.52 -0.13 12.52
C GLN A 654 -27.60 -1.03 11.89
N GLY A 655 -28.81 -1.08 12.48
CA GLY A 655 -29.98 -1.71 11.89
C GLY A 655 -29.82 -3.18 11.45
N GLY A 656 -28.92 -3.93 12.12
CA GLY A 656 -28.58 -5.33 11.76
C GLY A 656 -27.43 -5.47 10.75
N THR A 657 -26.84 -4.36 10.32
CA THR A 657 -25.61 -4.28 9.53
C THR A 657 -24.49 -3.59 10.34
N THR A 658 -23.28 -3.61 9.83
CA THR A 658 -22.14 -2.91 10.42
C THR A 658 -21.67 -1.84 9.44
N LEU A 659 -21.56 -0.62 9.92
CA LEU A 659 -21.04 0.51 9.17
C LEU A 659 -19.59 0.77 9.59
N SER A 660 -18.74 0.97 8.59
CA SER A 660 -17.35 1.38 8.81
C SER A 660 -17.26 2.89 8.74
N ILE A 661 -16.86 3.51 9.85
CA ILE A 661 -16.60 4.96 9.94
C ILE A 661 -15.17 5.22 10.37
N ILE A 662 -14.67 6.41 10.04
CA ILE A 662 -13.42 6.94 10.55
C ILE A 662 -13.74 7.97 11.63
N GLU A 663 -13.07 7.86 12.76
CA GLU A 663 -13.13 8.83 13.84
C GLU A 663 -11.72 9.29 14.21
N ASN A 664 -11.63 10.53 14.70
CA ASN A 664 -10.44 11.03 15.39
C ASN A 664 -10.47 10.54 16.83
N SER A 665 -10.10 9.30 17.04
CA SER A 665 -10.14 8.67 18.35
C SER A 665 -8.73 8.44 18.84
N GLY A 666 -8.45 8.93 20.00
CA GLY A 666 -7.24 8.56 20.70
C GLY A 666 -6.00 9.42 20.42
N ARG A 667 -5.04 9.15 21.28
CA ARG A 667 -3.67 9.65 21.22
C ARG A 667 -2.72 8.48 21.26
N ALA A 668 -1.59 8.62 20.58
CA ALA A 668 -0.55 7.62 20.64
C ALA A 668 0.84 8.26 20.78
N ARG A 669 1.78 7.43 21.14
CA ARG A 669 3.21 7.77 21.13
C ARG A 669 4.01 6.66 20.48
N ALA A 670 5.06 7.02 19.80
CA ALA A 670 6.08 6.08 19.34
C ALA A 670 7.45 6.64 19.67
N TYR A 671 8.32 5.83 20.23
CA TYR A 671 9.71 6.19 20.46
C TYR A 671 10.62 5.00 20.17
N GLY A 672 11.85 5.29 19.81
CA GLY A 672 12.80 4.24 19.47
C GLY A 672 14.15 4.75 19.04
N GLY A 673 14.92 3.82 18.50
CA GLY A 673 16.24 4.08 17.95
C GLY A 673 16.50 3.26 16.70
N GLU A 674 17.29 3.81 15.81
CA GLU A 674 17.65 3.22 14.53
C GLU A 674 19.16 3.28 14.35
N ALA A 675 19.74 2.22 13.78
CA ALA A 675 21.15 2.16 13.41
C ALA A 675 21.30 1.53 12.03
N GLU A 676 22.15 2.13 11.20
CA GLU A 676 22.53 1.64 9.88
C GLU A 676 24.06 1.59 9.81
N LEU A 677 24.60 0.41 9.59
CA LEU A 677 26.03 0.14 9.44
C LEU A 677 26.31 -0.38 8.02
N LEU A 678 27.31 0.20 7.38
CA LEU A 678 27.92 -0.34 6.18
C LEU A 678 29.44 -0.40 6.42
N TRP A 679 30.07 -1.54 6.16
CA TRP A 679 31.46 -1.79 6.41
C TRP A 679 32.12 -2.53 5.23
N ARG A 680 33.20 -1.96 4.70
CA ARG A 680 34.06 -2.54 3.66
C ARG A 680 35.44 -2.82 4.21
N PRO A 681 35.64 -3.93 4.95
CA PRO A 681 36.91 -4.22 5.65
C PRO A 681 38.09 -4.52 4.71
N VAL A 682 37.79 -5.03 3.53
CA VAL A 682 38.75 -5.32 2.47
C VAL A 682 38.08 -5.09 1.13
N THR A 683 38.86 -4.85 0.09
CA THR A 683 38.34 -4.67 -1.27
C THR A 683 37.45 -5.84 -1.66
N GLY A 684 36.27 -5.53 -2.22
CA GLY A 684 35.28 -6.51 -2.64
C GLY A 684 34.35 -7.02 -1.54
N LEU A 685 34.67 -6.89 -0.24
CA LEU A 685 33.80 -7.36 0.84
C LEU A 685 32.96 -6.21 1.38
N GLU A 686 31.64 -6.34 1.27
CA GLU A 686 30.66 -5.45 1.87
C GLU A 686 29.85 -6.19 2.94
N ILE A 687 29.80 -5.66 4.15
CA ILE A 687 28.98 -6.14 5.26
C ILE A 687 28.09 -5.00 5.70
N GLY A 688 26.81 -5.24 5.84
CA GLY A 688 25.88 -4.24 6.33
C GLY A 688 24.93 -4.79 7.37
N ALA A 689 24.49 -3.91 8.24
CA ALA A 689 23.46 -4.21 9.23
C ALA A 689 22.58 -2.98 9.43
N ASN A 690 21.28 -3.20 9.54
CA ASN A 690 20.36 -2.17 10.02
C ASN A 690 19.50 -2.77 11.13
N VAL A 691 19.16 -1.96 12.11
CA VAL A 691 18.28 -2.36 13.20
C VAL A 691 17.45 -1.18 13.66
N ALA A 692 16.18 -1.43 13.97
CA ALA A 692 15.29 -0.48 14.60
C ALA A 692 14.67 -1.09 15.86
N TYR A 693 14.66 -0.31 16.93
CA TYR A 693 13.84 -0.53 18.11
C TYR A 693 12.68 0.45 18.10
N LEU A 694 11.47 -0.03 18.33
CA LEU A 694 10.25 0.76 18.32
C LEU A 694 9.36 0.39 19.50
N ASN A 695 8.87 1.38 20.25
CA ASN A 695 7.77 1.22 21.19
C ASN A 695 6.65 2.18 20.80
N ALA A 696 5.62 1.63 20.14
CA ALA A 696 4.48 2.38 19.63
C ALA A 696 3.19 1.92 20.33
N LYS A 697 2.53 2.83 21.05
CA LYS A 697 1.36 2.52 21.89
C LYS A 697 0.31 3.60 21.86
N TYR A 698 -0.94 3.18 21.93
CA TYR A 698 -2.03 4.09 22.26
C TYR A 698 -1.86 4.61 23.70
N THR A 699 -1.94 5.92 23.88
CA THR A 699 -1.89 6.54 25.22
C THR A 699 -3.27 6.85 25.76
N GLU A 700 -4.24 7.03 24.86
CA GLU A 700 -5.64 7.28 25.16
C GLU A 700 -6.47 6.80 23.97
N TYR A 701 -7.23 5.73 24.13
CA TYR A 701 -8.14 5.22 23.11
C TYR A 701 -9.20 4.34 23.76
N ASP A 702 -10.28 4.96 24.20
CA ASP A 702 -11.43 4.33 24.84
C ASP A 702 -12.61 4.16 23.87
N GLN A 703 -13.61 3.40 24.30
CA GLN A 703 -14.87 3.17 23.58
C GLN A 703 -14.75 2.58 22.17
N VAL A 704 -13.71 1.79 21.93
CA VAL A 704 -13.51 1.12 20.63
C VAL A 704 -14.43 -0.09 20.52
N PRO A 705 -15.38 -0.14 19.56
CA PRO A 705 -16.26 -1.29 19.42
C PRO A 705 -15.48 -2.54 19.00
N ALA A 706 -15.73 -3.65 19.69
CA ALA A 706 -15.21 -4.95 19.25
C ALA A 706 -15.83 -5.34 17.90
N PRO A 707 -15.07 -5.90 16.97
CA PRO A 707 -15.57 -6.37 15.69
C PRO A 707 -16.72 -7.38 15.86
N PHE A 708 -17.61 -7.42 14.88
CA PHE A 708 -18.70 -8.40 14.85
C PHE A 708 -18.14 -9.84 14.89
N GLY A 709 -18.73 -10.66 15.77
CA GLY A 709 -18.33 -12.06 15.92
C GLY A 709 -17.26 -12.33 16.99
N THR A 710 -16.70 -11.30 17.62
CA THR A 710 -15.74 -11.47 18.73
C THR A 710 -16.38 -11.85 20.05
N SER A 711 -17.72 -11.87 20.13
CA SER A 711 -18.46 -12.35 21.32
C SER A 711 -19.72 -13.11 20.94
N ILE A 712 -20.12 -14.07 21.79
CA ILE A 712 -21.31 -14.89 21.61
C ILE A 712 -22.12 -15.00 22.89
N LEU A 713 -23.41 -15.34 22.73
CA LEU A 713 -24.28 -15.78 23.82
C LEU A 713 -24.29 -17.31 23.85
N VAL A 714 -23.86 -17.90 24.95
CA VAL A 714 -23.97 -19.34 25.20
C VAL A 714 -25.04 -19.60 26.25
N THR A 715 -25.75 -20.75 26.14
CA THR A 715 -26.68 -21.15 27.16
C THR A 715 -25.92 -21.48 28.45
N ASP A 716 -26.34 -20.90 29.55
CA ASP A 716 -25.78 -21.16 30.90
C ASP A 716 -26.90 -21.23 31.91
N ALA A 717 -27.28 -22.46 32.26
CA ALA A 717 -28.37 -22.75 33.19
C ALA A 717 -28.08 -22.25 34.61
N THR A 718 -26.85 -21.93 34.95
CA THR A 718 -26.45 -21.40 36.24
C THR A 718 -26.71 -19.88 36.36
N GLN A 719 -26.87 -19.21 35.21
CA GLN A 719 -27.14 -17.74 35.15
C GLN A 719 -28.64 -17.49 35.30
N THR A 720 -29.13 -17.39 36.51
CA THR A 720 -30.56 -17.23 36.79
C THR A 720 -31.09 -15.81 36.59
N THR A 721 -30.21 -14.82 36.51
CA THR A 721 -30.55 -13.40 36.30
C THR A 721 -29.87 -12.87 35.02
N PRO A 722 -30.43 -11.84 34.36
CA PRO A 722 -29.73 -11.16 33.28
C PRO A 722 -28.38 -10.58 33.74
N THR A 723 -27.36 -10.69 32.91
CA THR A 723 -26.09 -10.01 33.13
C THR A 723 -26.20 -8.58 32.63
N ILE A 724 -26.01 -7.61 33.57
CA ILE A 724 -26.04 -6.18 33.27
C ILE A 724 -24.65 -5.61 33.54
N VAL A 725 -24.06 -4.93 32.57
CA VAL A 725 -22.79 -4.19 32.69
C VAL A 725 -23.08 -2.73 32.38
N ASN A 726 -22.76 -1.83 33.32
CA ASN A 726 -22.96 -0.39 33.19
C ASN A 726 -24.39 0.00 32.72
N GLY A 727 -25.41 -0.73 33.22
CA GLY A 727 -26.81 -0.49 32.89
C GLY A 727 -27.30 -1.10 31.58
N VAL A 728 -26.43 -1.79 30.82
CA VAL A 728 -26.78 -2.49 29.57
C VAL A 728 -26.89 -3.98 29.82
N GLN A 729 -27.99 -4.58 29.41
CA GLN A 729 -28.17 -6.04 29.48
C GLN A 729 -27.36 -6.71 28.36
N ILE A 730 -26.30 -7.42 28.73
CA ILE A 730 -25.39 -8.10 27.80
C ILE A 730 -25.72 -9.58 27.57
N ALA A 731 -26.45 -10.18 28.48
CA ALA A 731 -26.99 -11.54 28.37
C ALA A 731 -28.31 -11.64 29.14
N ALA A 732 -29.26 -12.42 28.63
CA ALA A 732 -30.50 -12.73 29.35
C ALA A 732 -30.27 -13.79 30.45
N ALA A 733 -31.26 -13.96 31.33
CA ALA A 733 -31.25 -15.09 32.26
C ALA A 733 -31.17 -16.41 31.46
N GLY A 734 -30.38 -17.35 31.94
CA GLY A 734 -30.07 -18.59 31.20
C GLY A 734 -29.01 -18.45 30.11
N GLN A 735 -28.39 -17.29 29.98
CA GLN A 735 -27.35 -17.05 28.97
C GLN A 735 -26.12 -16.36 29.60
N ARG A 736 -24.95 -16.63 29.03
CA ARG A 736 -23.70 -15.94 29.35
C ARG A 736 -23.04 -15.47 28.05
N ARG A 737 -22.47 -14.27 28.08
CA ARG A 737 -21.66 -13.78 26.93
C ARG A 737 -20.22 -14.24 27.12
N VAL A 738 -19.67 -14.82 26.05
CA VAL A 738 -18.26 -15.26 25.96
C VAL A 738 -17.58 -14.42 24.89
N PHE A 739 -16.39 -13.92 25.19
CA PHE A 739 -15.58 -13.11 24.31
C PHE A 739 -14.38 -13.91 23.79
N ALA A 740 -13.96 -13.61 22.55
CA ALA A 740 -12.70 -14.07 22.05
C ALA A 740 -11.53 -13.48 22.87
N PRO A 741 -10.40 -14.17 23.02
CA PRO A 741 -9.26 -13.67 23.77
C PRO A 741 -8.83 -12.29 23.28
N GLY A 742 -8.65 -11.33 24.23
CA GLY A 742 -8.28 -9.95 23.96
C GLY A 742 -9.47 -9.02 23.68
N TYR A 743 -10.70 -9.54 23.63
CA TYR A 743 -11.91 -8.74 23.41
C TYR A 743 -12.83 -8.64 24.66
N ASP A 744 -12.39 -9.16 25.77
CA ASP A 744 -13.05 -9.09 27.09
C ASP A 744 -12.65 -7.81 27.89
N CYS A 745 -12.14 -6.81 27.18
CA CYS A 745 -11.74 -5.53 27.70
C CYS A 745 -12.94 -4.83 28.32
N GLY A 746 -12.83 -4.42 29.58
CA GLY A 746 -13.87 -3.88 30.46
C GLY A 746 -14.91 -3.03 29.68
N LEU A 747 -16.08 -3.65 29.45
CA LEU A 747 -17.11 -3.12 28.56
C LEU A 747 -17.58 -1.73 28.99
N ILE A 748 -17.38 -0.76 28.12
CA ILE A 748 -17.94 0.58 28.28
C ILE A 748 -19.25 0.61 27.51
N PRO A 749 -20.37 1.14 28.11
CA PRO A 749 -21.63 1.27 27.39
C PRO A 749 -21.40 2.20 26.19
N GLY A 750 -21.65 1.69 24.98
CA GLY A 750 -21.72 2.54 23.82
C GLY A 750 -22.84 3.59 24.03
N THR A 751 -22.57 4.85 23.79
CA THR A 751 -23.59 5.90 23.73
C THR A 751 -24.45 5.64 22.49
N GLY A 752 -25.45 4.77 22.64
CA GLY A 752 -26.44 4.53 21.59
C GLY A 752 -27.15 5.85 21.26
N GLY A 753 -26.99 6.35 20.05
CA GLY A 753 -27.87 7.39 19.53
C GLY A 753 -29.31 6.88 19.51
N THR A 754 -30.27 7.79 19.54
CA THR A 754 -31.70 7.48 19.50
C THR A 754 -32.02 6.57 18.29
N GLY A 755 -32.34 5.30 18.57
CA GLY A 755 -32.69 4.29 17.58
C GLY A 755 -31.64 3.16 17.38
N GLN A 756 -30.52 3.16 18.10
CA GLN A 756 -29.55 2.09 18.06
C GLN A 756 -29.85 1.03 19.14
N PRO A 757 -29.67 -0.27 18.85
CA PRO A 757 -29.74 -1.28 19.91
C PRO A 757 -28.63 -0.99 20.93
N ALA A 758 -28.99 -1.05 22.20
CA ALA A 758 -28.16 -0.72 23.38
C ALA A 758 -26.91 -1.60 23.60
N ALA A 759 -26.37 -2.20 22.55
CA ALA A 759 -25.36 -3.25 22.65
C ALA A 759 -24.09 -3.00 21.79
N ALA A 760 -23.71 -1.75 21.56
CA ALA A 760 -22.35 -1.47 21.11
C ALA A 760 -21.44 -1.40 22.34
N PHE A 761 -20.67 -2.45 22.58
CA PHE A 761 -19.69 -2.48 23.66
C PHE A 761 -18.42 -1.80 23.17
N GLY A 762 -18.00 -0.73 23.85
CA GLY A 762 -16.70 -0.12 23.63
C GLY A 762 -15.65 -0.69 24.57
N CYS A 763 -14.45 -0.87 24.08
CA CYS A 763 -13.29 -1.29 24.84
C CYS A 763 -12.34 -0.12 25.05
N ASP A 764 -11.73 -0.02 26.23
CA ASP A 764 -10.54 0.81 26.41
C ASP A 764 -9.30 0.00 26.02
N ILE A 765 -8.64 0.42 24.93
CA ILE A 765 -7.43 -0.20 24.43
C ILE A 765 -6.19 0.67 24.66
N SER A 766 -6.29 1.66 25.57
CA SER A 766 -5.14 2.45 26.01
C SER A 766 -4.04 1.54 26.58
N GLY A 767 -2.80 1.77 26.17
CA GLY A 767 -1.66 0.92 26.51
C GLY A 767 -1.37 -0.20 25.52
N ASN A 768 -2.30 -0.53 24.62
CA ASN A 768 -2.08 -1.51 23.57
C ASN A 768 -1.06 -1.00 22.54
N SER A 769 -0.34 -1.93 21.94
CA SER A 769 0.56 -1.63 20.82
C SER A 769 -0.26 -1.23 19.57
N ILE A 770 0.25 -0.27 18.81
CA ILE A 770 -0.29 0.07 17.50
C ILE A 770 -0.12 -1.13 16.56
N PRO A 771 -1.10 -1.46 15.68
CA PRO A 771 -0.97 -2.56 14.74
C PRO A 771 0.27 -2.45 13.84
N HIS A 772 0.85 -3.61 13.49
CA HIS A 772 2.03 -3.70 12.61
C HIS A 772 3.25 -2.90 13.10
N SER A 773 3.44 -2.82 14.42
CA SER A 773 4.54 -2.12 15.09
C SER A 773 5.37 -3.11 15.90
N PRO A 774 6.21 -3.94 15.26
CA PRO A 774 7.13 -4.82 15.97
C PRO A 774 8.15 -4.02 16.80
N ASP A 775 8.48 -4.51 17.99
CA ASP A 775 9.47 -3.85 18.86
C ASP A 775 10.88 -3.84 18.22
N TRP A 776 11.20 -4.87 17.44
CA TRP A 776 12.50 -5.00 16.78
C TRP A 776 12.34 -5.42 15.33
N THR A 777 13.00 -4.70 14.43
CA THR A 777 13.17 -5.07 13.02
C THR A 777 14.60 -4.83 12.58
N GLY A 778 15.03 -5.56 11.57
CA GLY A 778 16.33 -5.28 10.99
C GLY A 778 16.74 -6.28 9.92
N ALA A 779 17.93 -6.03 9.36
CA ALA A 779 18.60 -6.91 8.44
C ALA A 779 20.12 -6.93 8.71
N VAL A 780 20.72 -8.06 8.34
CA VAL A 780 22.17 -8.20 8.22
C VAL A 780 22.45 -8.77 6.84
N PHE A 781 23.38 -8.20 6.12
CA PHE A 781 23.76 -8.67 4.80
C PHE A 781 25.28 -8.68 4.60
N ALA A 782 25.72 -9.54 3.70
CA ALA A 782 27.11 -9.57 3.26
C ALA A 782 27.17 -9.96 1.77
N GLY A 783 28.09 -9.33 1.06
CA GLY A 783 28.46 -9.63 -0.31
C GLY A 783 29.96 -9.61 -0.50
N TYR A 784 30.49 -10.47 -1.37
CA TYR A 784 31.92 -10.53 -1.64
C TYR A 784 32.20 -10.68 -3.13
N ASP A 785 32.86 -9.69 -3.69
CA ASP A 785 33.31 -9.73 -5.10
C ASP A 785 34.60 -10.52 -5.21
N ILE A 786 34.53 -11.69 -5.84
CA ILE A 786 35.63 -12.61 -6.08
C ILE A 786 36.09 -12.40 -7.51
N ASP A 787 37.29 -11.85 -7.68
CA ASP A 787 37.91 -11.72 -9.00
C ASP A 787 38.39 -13.11 -9.49
N LEU A 788 37.82 -13.57 -10.60
CA LEU A 788 38.18 -14.82 -11.28
C LEU A 788 39.16 -14.59 -12.47
N GLY A 789 39.76 -13.42 -12.54
CA GLY A 789 40.65 -13.00 -13.63
C GLY A 789 39.90 -12.92 -14.97
N SER A 790 40.34 -13.64 -15.97
CA SER A 790 39.72 -13.63 -17.31
C SER A 790 38.27 -14.20 -17.34
N LEU A 791 37.79 -14.79 -16.27
CA LEU A 791 36.40 -15.28 -16.16
C LEU A 791 35.46 -14.24 -15.53
N GLY A 792 35.98 -13.05 -15.21
CA GLY A 792 35.22 -11.95 -14.64
C GLY A 792 35.06 -12.05 -13.13
N THR A 793 33.97 -11.51 -12.58
CA THR A 793 33.70 -11.42 -11.14
C THR A 793 32.56 -12.34 -10.74
N LEU A 794 32.70 -13.01 -9.59
CA LEU A 794 31.66 -13.81 -8.95
C LEU A 794 31.32 -13.20 -7.59
N THR A 795 30.06 -12.78 -7.41
CA THR A 795 29.57 -12.12 -6.20
C THR A 795 28.50 -12.97 -5.50
N PRO A 796 28.84 -13.79 -4.49
CA PRO A 796 27.85 -14.29 -3.54
C PRO A 796 27.35 -13.17 -2.64
N PHE A 797 26.03 -13.13 -2.43
CA PHE A 797 25.35 -12.17 -1.55
C PHE A 797 24.28 -12.89 -0.72
N ALA A 798 24.20 -12.56 0.55
CA ALA A 798 23.20 -13.05 1.47
C ALA A 798 22.63 -11.91 2.29
N ILE A 799 21.32 -11.91 2.50
CA ILE A 799 20.63 -11.01 3.43
C ILE A 799 19.68 -11.80 4.31
N MET A 800 19.74 -11.53 5.61
CA MET A 800 18.80 -12.03 6.60
C MET A 800 18.02 -10.84 7.17
N THR A 801 16.68 -10.87 7.03
CA THR A 801 15.79 -9.91 7.66
C THR A 801 15.09 -10.56 8.84
N PHE A 802 14.81 -9.79 9.91
CA PHE A 802 14.12 -10.27 11.09
C PHE A 802 13.11 -9.27 11.63
N SER A 803 12.09 -9.78 12.29
CA SER A 803 11.08 -8.99 13.00
C SER A 803 10.70 -9.70 14.30
N SER A 804 10.53 -8.95 15.39
CA SER A 804 9.82 -9.45 16.57
C SER A 804 8.34 -9.66 16.27
N SER A 805 7.61 -10.31 17.16
CA SER A 805 6.16 -10.48 17.04
C SER A 805 5.45 -9.11 17.09
N PHE A 806 4.31 -9.03 16.42
CA PHE A 806 3.44 -7.85 16.45
C PHE A 806 1.96 -8.24 16.29
N PHE A 807 1.07 -7.35 16.64
CA PHE A 807 -0.37 -7.53 16.45
C PHE A 807 -0.84 -6.88 15.16
N GLY A 808 -1.80 -7.52 14.49
CA GLY A 808 -2.38 -7.02 13.24
C GLY A 808 -3.59 -6.11 13.43
N GLN A 809 -4.14 -6.01 14.65
CA GLN A 809 -5.31 -5.22 15.00
C GLN A 809 -5.12 -4.51 16.35
N PRO A 810 -5.85 -3.41 16.62
CA PRO A 810 -5.65 -2.59 17.82
C PRO A 810 -5.93 -3.28 19.16
N PHE A 811 -6.71 -4.35 19.16
CA PHE A 811 -7.10 -5.08 20.38
C PHE A 811 -5.99 -5.95 20.96
N ASN A 812 -4.90 -6.16 20.23
CA ASN A 812 -3.76 -6.99 20.61
C ASN A 812 -4.14 -8.42 21.01
N SER A 813 -5.13 -8.97 20.30
CA SER A 813 -5.54 -10.37 20.49
C SER A 813 -4.43 -11.32 20.01
N VAL A 814 -4.21 -12.40 20.77
CA VAL A 814 -3.28 -13.47 20.39
C VAL A 814 -3.69 -14.16 19.07
N LEU A 815 -4.98 -14.05 18.69
CA LEU A 815 -5.48 -14.57 17.42
C LEU A 815 -4.99 -13.76 16.22
N GLU A 816 -4.59 -12.52 16.43
CA GLU A 816 -4.16 -11.54 15.42
C GLU A 816 -2.66 -11.23 15.53
N GLN A 817 -1.93 -12.13 16.17
CA GLN A 817 -0.49 -11.96 16.36
C GLN A 817 0.28 -12.60 15.20
N GLN A 818 1.15 -11.82 14.56
CA GLN A 818 2.24 -12.33 13.76
C GLN A 818 3.36 -12.74 14.73
N PRO A 819 3.78 -14.00 14.79
CA PRO A 819 4.97 -14.40 15.54
C PRO A 819 6.24 -13.73 15.00
N SER A 820 7.28 -13.71 15.83
CA SER A 820 8.61 -13.30 15.35
C SER A 820 9.09 -14.19 14.22
N PHE A 821 9.79 -13.63 13.25
CA PHE A 821 10.26 -14.36 12.08
C PHE A 821 11.64 -13.91 11.61
N GLN A 822 12.27 -14.75 10.80
CA GLN A 822 13.53 -14.49 10.11
C GLN A 822 13.43 -15.03 8.68
N LYS A 823 13.76 -14.19 7.69
CA LYS A 823 13.83 -14.59 6.28
C LYS A 823 15.26 -14.44 5.79
N VAL A 824 15.69 -15.38 4.97
CA VAL A 824 17.01 -15.34 4.34
C VAL A 824 16.84 -15.37 2.84
N ASP A 825 17.45 -14.40 2.15
CA ASP A 825 17.55 -14.36 0.70
C ASP A 825 19.01 -14.59 0.30
N LEU A 826 19.23 -15.40 -0.73
CA LEU A 826 20.56 -15.70 -1.28
C LEU A 826 20.61 -15.31 -2.76
N ARG A 827 21.73 -14.76 -3.17
CA ARG A 827 22.05 -14.41 -4.56
C ARG A 827 23.46 -14.83 -4.91
N LEU A 828 23.64 -15.24 -6.15
CA LEU A 828 24.95 -15.50 -6.72
C LEU A 828 25.01 -14.86 -8.10
N THR A 829 25.80 -13.80 -8.24
CA THR A 829 25.96 -13.08 -9.50
C THR A 829 27.31 -13.44 -10.10
N TRP A 830 27.31 -13.79 -11.38
CA TRP A 830 28.53 -13.96 -12.20
C TRP A 830 28.50 -12.92 -13.31
N ALA A 831 29.49 -12.05 -13.32
CA ALA A 831 29.72 -11.03 -14.33
C ALA A 831 31.00 -11.38 -15.12
N PRO A 832 30.88 -12.12 -16.27
CA PRO A 832 32.05 -12.46 -17.11
C PRO A 832 32.67 -11.22 -17.75
N THR A 833 31.90 -10.15 -17.92
CA THR A 833 32.33 -8.86 -18.47
C THR A 833 31.55 -7.74 -17.77
N ASP A 834 31.95 -6.49 -17.96
CA ASP A 834 31.21 -5.32 -17.45
C ASP A 834 29.83 -5.13 -18.12
N TYR A 835 29.59 -5.81 -19.24
CA TYR A 835 28.38 -5.68 -20.06
C TYR A 835 27.36 -6.77 -19.80
N ILE A 836 27.74 -7.91 -19.22
CA ILE A 836 26.87 -9.07 -19.04
C ILE A 836 27.00 -9.60 -17.63
N SER A 837 25.89 -9.83 -16.97
CA SER A 837 25.84 -10.57 -15.71
C SER A 837 24.69 -11.58 -15.68
N VAL A 838 24.90 -12.67 -14.95
CA VAL A 838 23.89 -13.70 -14.67
C VAL A 838 23.79 -13.86 -13.16
N GLN A 839 22.60 -13.69 -12.61
CA GLN A 839 22.33 -13.87 -11.19
C GLN A 839 21.35 -15.01 -10.96
N GLY A 840 21.71 -15.98 -10.14
CA GLY A 840 20.76 -16.92 -9.54
C GLY A 840 20.31 -16.40 -8.19
N PHE A 841 19.03 -16.52 -7.85
CA PHE A 841 18.51 -16.08 -6.56
C PHE A 841 17.51 -17.05 -5.94
N VAL A 842 17.46 -17.06 -4.61
CA VAL A 842 16.41 -17.70 -3.81
C VAL A 842 15.97 -16.70 -2.76
N ASN A 843 14.72 -16.27 -2.83
CA ASN A 843 14.10 -15.42 -1.81
C ASN A 843 13.40 -16.31 -0.78
N ASN A 844 13.48 -15.95 0.50
CA ASN A 844 12.87 -16.67 1.60
C ASN A 844 13.29 -18.16 1.62
N VAL A 845 14.60 -18.41 1.68
CA VAL A 845 15.19 -19.79 1.68
C VAL A 845 14.60 -20.67 2.76
N THR A 846 14.28 -20.08 3.91
CA THR A 846 13.70 -20.75 5.08
C THR A 846 12.24 -21.11 4.91
N ASP A 847 11.60 -20.65 3.84
CA ASP A 847 10.16 -20.79 3.58
C ASP A 847 9.28 -20.28 4.74
N GLU A 848 9.72 -19.17 5.34
CA GLU A 848 9.03 -18.55 6.47
C GLU A 848 7.71 -17.93 6.04
N ARG A 849 6.66 -18.22 6.79
CA ARG A 849 5.29 -17.77 6.50
C ARG A 849 4.96 -16.53 7.32
N THR A 850 4.83 -15.41 6.67
CA THR A 850 4.45 -14.16 7.31
C THR A 850 3.11 -13.67 6.82
N ILE A 851 2.40 -12.94 7.70
CA ILE A 851 1.05 -12.48 7.46
C ILE A 851 1.09 -11.04 7.00
N ASN A 852 0.52 -10.78 5.83
CA ASN A 852 0.38 -9.42 5.28
C ASN A 852 -0.77 -8.64 5.92
N ARG A 853 -1.84 -9.34 6.27
CA ARG A 853 -3.06 -8.71 6.79
C ARG A 853 -3.89 -9.68 7.62
N PHE A 854 -4.51 -9.16 8.67
CA PHE A 854 -5.59 -9.78 9.43
C PHE A 854 -6.89 -9.03 9.18
N VAL A 855 -8.00 -9.75 9.02
CA VAL A 855 -9.33 -9.16 8.84
C VAL A 855 -10.38 -10.01 9.55
N TRP A 856 -11.26 -9.35 10.31
CA TRP A 856 -12.52 -9.94 10.72
C TRP A 856 -13.54 -9.77 9.59
N GLY A 857 -13.85 -10.85 8.90
CA GLY A 857 -14.85 -10.85 7.83
C GLY A 857 -16.28 -10.69 8.32
N GLY A 858 -17.18 -10.30 7.43
CA GLY A 858 -18.60 -10.07 7.72
C GLY A 858 -19.36 -11.26 8.32
N GLY A 859 -18.78 -12.46 8.31
CA GLY A 859 -19.28 -13.67 8.97
C GLY A 859 -18.76 -13.90 10.39
N GLY A 860 -17.95 -12.99 10.95
CA GLY A 860 -17.31 -13.18 12.25
C GLY A 860 -16.11 -14.15 12.20
N ALA A 861 -15.55 -14.40 11.03
CA ALA A 861 -14.36 -15.23 10.84
C ALA A 861 -13.12 -14.34 10.77
N LEU A 862 -12.07 -14.69 11.50
CA LEU A 862 -10.76 -14.08 11.36
C LEU A 862 -10.04 -14.68 10.17
N GLN A 863 -9.63 -13.84 9.24
CA GLN A 863 -8.95 -14.22 8.00
C GLN A 863 -7.57 -13.58 7.96
N ALA A 864 -6.65 -14.24 7.24
CA ALA A 864 -5.32 -13.68 7.00
C ALA A 864 -4.88 -13.94 5.56
N SER A 865 -4.16 -12.98 5.00
CA SER A 865 -3.38 -13.18 3.77
C SER A 865 -1.90 -13.31 4.10
N PHE A 866 -1.18 -14.12 3.31
CA PHE A 866 0.23 -14.40 3.55
C PHE A 866 1.12 -13.72 2.50
N ALA A 867 2.33 -13.39 2.92
CA ALA A 867 3.40 -12.98 2.02
C ALA A 867 3.83 -14.16 1.11
N PRO A 868 4.53 -13.89 0.00
CA PRO A 868 5.00 -14.94 -0.90
C PRO A 868 5.80 -16.02 -0.17
N PRO A 869 5.63 -17.32 -0.53
CA PRO A 869 6.49 -18.40 -0.04
C PRO A 869 7.91 -18.27 -0.61
N ARG A 870 8.78 -19.24 -0.33
CA ARG A 870 10.09 -19.35 -0.98
C ARG A 870 9.94 -19.27 -2.50
N GLN A 871 10.78 -18.48 -3.15
CA GLN A 871 10.80 -18.31 -4.60
C GLN A 871 12.24 -18.32 -5.10
N TRP A 872 12.50 -19.01 -6.19
CA TRP A 872 13.80 -19.03 -6.85
C TRP A 872 13.69 -18.56 -8.31
N GLY A 873 14.78 -18.09 -8.84
CA GLY A 873 14.84 -17.64 -10.22
C GLY A 873 16.25 -17.31 -10.67
N ALA A 874 16.32 -16.84 -11.92
CA ALA A 874 17.54 -16.35 -12.53
C ALA A 874 17.27 -15.04 -13.27
N LEU A 875 18.26 -14.14 -13.27
CA LEU A 875 18.27 -12.86 -13.95
C LEU A 875 19.48 -12.82 -14.89
N LEU A 876 19.24 -12.48 -16.14
CA LEU A 876 20.27 -12.10 -17.11
C LEU A 876 20.22 -10.58 -17.29
N SER A 877 21.34 -9.91 -17.10
CA SER A 877 21.49 -8.47 -17.36
C SER A 877 22.50 -8.23 -18.47
N ILE A 878 22.13 -7.34 -19.39
CA ILE A 878 23.00 -6.86 -20.49
C ILE A 878 22.99 -5.34 -20.47
N ARG A 879 24.15 -4.71 -20.55
CA ARG A 879 24.36 -3.26 -20.62
C ARG A 879 25.28 -2.90 -21.79
N PHE A 880 25.09 -1.75 -22.45
CA PHE A 880 25.95 -1.29 -23.53
C PHE A 880 25.90 0.25 -23.67
#